data_3880a65b613eee8f11d4795354fd511b
#
_entry.id   3880a65b613eee8f11d4795354fd511b
#
_cell.length_a   1.000
_cell.length_b   1.000
_cell.length_c   1.000
_cell.angle_alpha   90.00
_cell.angle_beta   90.00
_cell.angle_gamma   90.00
#
_symmetry.space_group_name_H-M   'P 1'
#
loop_
_entity.id
_entity.type
_entity.pdbx_description
1 polymer ?
#
loop_
_entity_poly.entity_id
_entity_poly.type
_entity_poly.pdbx_seq_one_letter_code
_entity_poly.pdbx_strand_id
1 'polypeptide(L)'
;MQGDEPLVADFGIARALSAAGGERLTSTGISLGTPTYMSPEQAAGTQEVDGRSDIYSLGCVLYEMLAGRPPFRGPGAQAVIGAHIMLPPPPFEPGVKVTEEADRVIRTALAKAPEERFATAAAFAAALEPGGVLPLRRRQRFSRAALTLLATGVAGALAVGSTLISQRRHGAAFNPNLLAVAPFDILDPRLMLWREGLVDVLSSNFDGVGLLHTVSPSVVLRRWEGRADPASATSLGRRTGARLNVYGRVLTAGSDSVRASAAILDAEDGKVLAEVETREAAERMDRVADTLTSQLLRELARVQPMGAVRLTSLGTRSLPALRAYLQGEQFYRQTAWDSALAYYGRASRIDPGFALALRRMSQVIAWQVPNGDSLARALAMRAAGNNHGLAPRDSLLVNADSLFYAMLDFDADPSWWHHSRRLTDLLRSLTELYPEDPEGWFMLGELRHHFGHGVGTSYVQAMEAFAHAVAADSAYAPAYIHPIEEALSLGQPDLAQRYVRGYLALKPTDFFRDGLDLTDALMDPARTRSSELSRRLDSIAADPLYVALFATYRWGDSLATAVRLGHLVAAGRHAGVPIFAEPAFGRTKLAYALAWRGRLHEAYSTARLEVPELYVDHAELGAVPADSAEAVFQGWLQSDLGKARLALWWWAGRGDTTQLHRFLARAQAGTGRQRDTELGQAALALARGDSSDALGRLLAFPDSLCPGCYDIRLHRAQLLASVGRDREAADLLAPMPPYDPTPSQVLGILLEGRVAERLGEKARARRAYRIVTEIWREADPELSTLLGEARDGLARLGSGSSSP
;
A
#
# COMPACT_ATOMS: atom_id res chain seq x y z
N MET A 1 -32.36 -12.39 -28.46
CA MET A 1 -33.74 -12.85 -28.70
C MET A 1 -33.77 -13.61 -30.05
N GLN A 2 -34.16 -14.85 -30.04
CA GLN A 2 -34.43 -15.60 -31.29
C GLN A 2 -35.92 -15.96 -31.24
N GLY A 3 -36.75 -15.18 -31.96
CA GLY A 3 -38.20 -15.11 -31.71
C GLY A 3 -38.52 -14.40 -30.40
N ASP A 4 -39.47 -14.91 -29.63
CA ASP A 4 -39.87 -14.35 -28.30
C ASP A 4 -39.12 -14.99 -27.10
N GLU A 5 -38.16 -15.90 -27.36
CA GLU A 5 -37.36 -16.54 -26.31
C GLU A 5 -36.04 -15.80 -26.07
N PRO A 6 -35.69 -15.48 -24.80
CA PRO A 6 -34.41 -14.93 -24.45
C PRO A 6 -33.32 -16.02 -24.58
N LEU A 7 -32.26 -15.71 -25.30
CA LEU A 7 -31.07 -16.57 -25.43
C LEU A 7 -29.89 -15.93 -24.72
N VAL A 8 -29.18 -16.71 -23.93
CA VAL A 8 -27.89 -16.32 -23.38
C VAL A 8 -26.82 -16.64 -24.44
N ALA A 9 -26.15 -15.61 -24.92
CA ALA A 9 -25.06 -15.72 -25.87
C ALA A 9 -23.74 -15.33 -25.17
N ASP A 10 -22.61 -15.74 -25.78
CA ASP A 10 -21.26 -15.36 -25.31
C ASP A 10 -20.77 -16.11 -24.04
N PHE A 11 -20.84 -17.45 -24.06
CA PHE A 11 -20.33 -18.33 -23.01
C PHE A 11 -18.80 -18.31 -22.93
N GLY A 12 -18.20 -17.27 -22.41
CA GLY A 12 -16.77 -17.24 -22.02
C GLY A 12 -15.79 -17.58 -23.16
N ILE A 13 -16.10 -17.19 -24.42
CA ILE A 13 -15.28 -17.41 -25.59
C ILE A 13 -13.81 -16.99 -25.40
N ALA A 14 -13.56 -15.99 -24.53
CA ALA A 14 -12.24 -15.56 -24.19
C ALA A 14 -11.33 -16.67 -23.61
N ARG A 15 -11.91 -17.59 -22.83
CA ARG A 15 -11.16 -18.74 -22.26
C ARG A 15 -10.95 -19.86 -23.27
N ALA A 16 -11.91 -20.06 -24.17
CA ALA A 16 -11.79 -21.02 -25.25
C ALA A 16 -10.75 -20.59 -26.31
N LEU A 17 -10.66 -19.30 -26.62
CA LEU A 17 -9.65 -18.73 -27.54
C LEU A 17 -8.24 -18.74 -26.93
N SER A 18 -8.09 -18.55 -25.62
CA SER A 18 -6.80 -18.71 -24.94
C SER A 18 -6.31 -20.16 -24.91
N ALA A 19 -7.23 -21.13 -24.84
CA ALA A 19 -6.92 -22.54 -24.90
C ALA A 19 -6.61 -23.04 -26.33
N ALA A 20 -7.01 -22.28 -27.36
CA ALA A 20 -6.84 -22.64 -28.77
C ALA A 20 -5.62 -21.98 -29.46
N GLY A 21 -4.71 -21.33 -28.72
CA GLY A 21 -3.44 -20.82 -29.26
C GLY A 21 -3.55 -19.62 -30.21
N GLY A 22 -4.63 -18.84 -30.14
CA GLY A 22 -4.81 -17.61 -30.93
C GLY A 22 -4.00 -16.43 -30.40
N GLU A 23 -3.21 -15.82 -31.29
CA GLU A 23 -2.42 -14.62 -31.01
C GLU A 23 -3.26 -13.46 -30.40
N ARG A 24 -2.71 -12.80 -29.41
CA ARG A 24 -3.27 -11.58 -28.76
C ARG A 24 -3.43 -10.47 -29.80
N LEU A 25 -4.63 -10.25 -30.27
CA LEU A 25 -4.98 -9.07 -31.07
C LEU A 25 -5.58 -7.99 -30.15
N THR A 26 -4.74 -7.27 -29.43
CA THR A 26 -4.96 -5.84 -29.12
C THR A 26 -3.66 -5.23 -28.59
N SER A 27 -3.19 -4.19 -29.27
CA SER A 27 -2.01 -3.36 -28.96
C SER A 27 -2.24 -2.37 -27.79
N THR A 28 -3.22 -2.61 -26.92
CA THR A 28 -3.62 -1.67 -25.86
C THR A 28 -3.93 -2.33 -24.53
N GLY A 29 -3.27 -3.42 -24.15
CA GLY A 29 -3.25 -3.91 -22.75
C GLY A 29 -4.61 -4.10 -22.05
N ILE A 30 -5.73 -4.15 -22.76
CA ILE A 30 -7.08 -4.28 -22.19
C ILE A 30 -7.39 -5.76 -22.01
N SER A 31 -7.60 -6.14 -20.75
CA SER A 31 -8.16 -7.43 -20.34
C SER A 31 -9.41 -7.74 -21.17
N LEU A 32 -9.44 -8.92 -21.81
CA LEU A 32 -10.55 -9.39 -22.64
C LEU A 32 -11.76 -9.68 -21.74
N GLY A 33 -12.78 -8.82 -21.78
CA GLY A 33 -14.05 -8.93 -21.06
C GLY A 33 -14.46 -7.59 -20.44
N THR A 34 -15.75 -7.29 -20.50
CA THR A 34 -16.32 -6.11 -19.83
C THR A 34 -16.34 -6.38 -18.31
N PRO A 35 -15.61 -5.67 -17.44
CA PRO A 35 -15.51 -5.98 -16.02
C PRO A 35 -16.82 -5.81 -15.26
N THR A 36 -17.84 -5.23 -15.88
CA THR A 36 -19.13 -4.86 -15.29
C THR A 36 -19.94 -6.02 -14.69
N TYR A 37 -19.72 -7.25 -15.18
CA TYR A 37 -20.45 -8.45 -14.74
C TYR A 37 -19.54 -9.56 -14.21
N MET A 38 -18.27 -9.25 -13.99
CA MET A 38 -17.24 -10.20 -13.57
C MET A 38 -17.48 -10.63 -12.12
N SER A 39 -17.34 -11.91 -11.81
CA SER A 39 -17.42 -12.37 -10.42
C SER A 39 -16.18 -11.99 -9.60
N PRO A 40 -16.24 -11.92 -8.26
CA PRO A 40 -15.09 -11.60 -7.42
C PRO A 40 -13.88 -12.50 -7.65
N GLU A 41 -14.10 -13.81 -7.84
CA GLU A 41 -13.05 -14.79 -8.11
C GLU A 41 -12.46 -14.64 -9.50
N GLN A 42 -13.25 -14.28 -10.52
CA GLN A 42 -12.76 -13.92 -11.85
C GLN A 42 -11.95 -12.61 -11.80
N ALA A 43 -12.48 -11.62 -11.05
CA ALA A 43 -11.87 -10.32 -10.86
C ALA A 43 -10.54 -10.41 -10.08
N ALA A 44 -10.44 -11.34 -9.13
CA ALA A 44 -9.23 -11.64 -8.36
C ALA A 44 -8.25 -12.55 -9.14
N GLY A 45 -8.63 -13.05 -10.31
CA GLY A 45 -7.80 -13.97 -11.09
C GLY A 45 -7.59 -15.33 -10.43
N THR A 46 -8.48 -15.74 -9.53
CA THR A 46 -8.36 -17.05 -8.86
C THR A 46 -8.58 -18.19 -9.86
N GLN A 47 -7.85 -19.29 -9.67
CA GLN A 47 -7.92 -20.43 -10.60
C GLN A 47 -9.19 -21.29 -10.42
N GLU A 48 -9.93 -21.13 -9.34
CA GLU A 48 -11.14 -21.90 -9.00
C GLU A 48 -12.40 -21.11 -9.38
N VAL A 49 -12.68 -21.03 -10.67
CA VAL A 49 -13.92 -20.45 -11.20
C VAL A 49 -14.87 -21.61 -11.58
N ASP A 50 -16.03 -21.70 -10.91
CA ASP A 50 -17.07 -22.69 -11.20
C ASP A 50 -18.38 -22.02 -11.69
N GLY A 51 -19.43 -22.80 -11.92
CA GLY A 51 -20.74 -22.30 -12.38
C GLY A 51 -21.42 -21.27 -11.45
N ARG A 52 -20.93 -21.10 -10.21
CA ARG A 52 -21.41 -20.05 -9.30
C ARG A 52 -20.91 -18.66 -9.68
N SER A 53 -19.87 -18.58 -10.51
CA SER A 53 -19.46 -17.33 -11.14
C SER A 53 -20.47 -16.84 -12.16
N ASP A 54 -21.09 -17.77 -12.93
CA ASP A 54 -22.15 -17.44 -13.88
C ASP A 54 -23.41 -16.98 -13.16
N ILE A 55 -23.71 -17.57 -11.99
CA ILE A 55 -24.81 -17.14 -11.12
C ILE A 55 -24.59 -15.71 -10.63
N TYR A 56 -23.36 -15.35 -10.26
CA TYR A 56 -23.02 -13.99 -9.90
C TYR A 56 -23.20 -13.01 -11.07
N SER A 57 -22.72 -13.38 -12.25
CA SER A 57 -22.88 -12.57 -13.47
C SER A 57 -24.36 -12.37 -13.83
N LEU A 58 -25.17 -13.41 -13.72
CA LEU A 58 -26.63 -13.32 -13.88
C LEU A 58 -27.27 -12.43 -12.80
N GLY A 59 -26.77 -12.50 -11.56
CA GLY A 59 -27.17 -11.59 -10.49
C GLY A 59 -26.90 -10.12 -10.81
N CYS A 60 -25.75 -9.82 -11.42
CA CYS A 60 -25.43 -8.48 -11.90
C CYS A 60 -26.39 -8.00 -13.01
N VAL A 61 -26.69 -8.87 -13.97
CA VAL A 61 -27.62 -8.58 -15.06
C VAL A 61 -29.04 -8.34 -14.50
N LEU A 62 -29.51 -9.18 -13.60
CA LEU A 62 -30.82 -9.01 -12.97
C LEU A 62 -30.91 -7.72 -12.13
N TYR A 63 -29.85 -7.40 -11.39
CA TYR A 63 -29.76 -6.13 -10.69
C TYR A 63 -29.89 -4.95 -11.66
N GLU A 64 -29.16 -4.98 -12.79
CA GLU A 64 -29.21 -3.92 -13.79
C GLU A 64 -30.57 -3.81 -14.49
N MET A 65 -31.21 -4.92 -14.79
CA MET A 65 -32.56 -4.93 -15.37
C MET A 65 -33.58 -4.22 -14.45
N LEU A 66 -33.44 -4.33 -13.15
CA LEU A 66 -34.32 -3.71 -12.17
C LEU A 66 -33.91 -2.28 -11.79
N ALA A 67 -32.62 -2.01 -11.68
CA ALA A 67 -32.09 -0.71 -11.26
C ALA A 67 -31.81 0.24 -12.43
N GLY A 68 -31.83 -0.25 -13.69
CA GLY A 68 -31.44 0.53 -14.88
C GLY A 68 -29.94 0.81 -14.99
N ARG A 69 -29.15 0.20 -14.10
CA ARG A 69 -27.67 0.35 -14.05
C ARG A 69 -27.04 -0.87 -13.38
N PRO A 70 -25.82 -1.25 -13.75
CA PRO A 70 -25.12 -2.36 -13.09
C PRO A 70 -24.83 -2.06 -11.61
N PRO A 71 -24.67 -3.11 -10.76
CA PRO A 71 -24.45 -2.96 -9.33
C PRO A 71 -23.17 -2.21 -8.99
N PHE A 72 -22.14 -2.34 -9.83
CA PHE A 72 -20.85 -1.67 -9.60
C PHE A 72 -20.45 -0.85 -10.81
N ARG A 73 -20.03 0.39 -10.56
CA ARG A 73 -19.55 1.37 -11.53
C ARG A 73 -18.31 2.06 -11.01
N GLY A 74 -17.46 2.54 -11.91
CA GLY A 74 -16.26 3.28 -11.54
C GLY A 74 -15.69 4.05 -12.74
N PRO A 75 -14.76 4.97 -12.50
CA PRO A 75 -14.13 5.80 -13.53
C PRO A 75 -13.23 5.00 -14.49
N GLY A 76 -13.02 3.70 -14.26
CA GLY A 76 -12.25 2.81 -15.11
C GLY A 76 -12.44 1.35 -14.74
N ALA A 77 -11.94 0.45 -15.57
CA ALA A 77 -12.07 -1.01 -15.42
C ALA A 77 -11.57 -1.49 -14.03
N GLN A 78 -10.47 -0.97 -13.55
CA GLN A 78 -9.87 -1.31 -12.25
C GLN A 78 -10.80 -0.97 -11.06
N ALA A 79 -11.45 0.18 -11.10
CA ALA A 79 -12.40 0.59 -10.07
C ALA A 79 -13.62 -0.33 -10.02
N VAL A 80 -14.11 -0.80 -11.17
CA VAL A 80 -15.21 -1.77 -11.28
C VAL A 80 -14.77 -3.13 -10.76
N ILE A 81 -13.59 -3.61 -11.12
CA ILE A 81 -12.97 -4.86 -10.62
C ILE A 81 -12.85 -4.81 -9.09
N GLY A 82 -12.28 -3.74 -8.54
CA GLY A 82 -12.16 -3.56 -7.09
C GLY A 82 -13.53 -3.58 -6.39
N ALA A 83 -14.55 -2.97 -6.98
CA ALA A 83 -15.90 -2.97 -6.43
C ALA A 83 -16.54 -4.38 -6.44
N HIS A 84 -16.30 -5.19 -7.47
CA HIS A 84 -16.73 -6.59 -7.49
C HIS A 84 -16.11 -7.43 -6.37
N ILE A 85 -14.83 -7.18 -6.05
CA ILE A 85 -14.12 -7.91 -4.99
C ILE A 85 -14.55 -7.43 -3.59
N MET A 86 -14.67 -6.12 -3.39
CA MET A 86 -14.67 -5.50 -2.06
C MET A 86 -16.02 -4.97 -1.60
N LEU A 87 -16.87 -4.45 -2.52
CA LEU A 87 -18.07 -3.72 -2.12
C LEU A 87 -19.32 -4.62 -2.12
N PRO A 88 -20.18 -4.55 -1.09
CA PRO A 88 -21.48 -5.20 -1.13
C PRO A 88 -22.34 -4.59 -2.26
N PRO A 89 -23.28 -5.35 -2.85
CA PRO A 89 -24.19 -4.81 -3.84
C PRO A 89 -25.00 -3.65 -3.21
N PRO A 90 -25.06 -2.47 -3.88
CA PRO A 90 -25.75 -1.33 -3.36
C PRO A 90 -27.27 -1.61 -3.23
N PRO A 91 -27.97 -0.93 -2.31
CA PRO A 91 -29.43 -1.03 -2.22
C PRO A 91 -30.07 -0.44 -3.47
N PHE A 92 -31.26 -0.96 -3.83
CA PHE A 92 -32.06 -0.34 -4.89
C PHE A 92 -32.51 1.06 -4.49
N GLU A 93 -32.54 1.97 -5.46
CA GLU A 93 -32.97 3.36 -5.21
C GLU A 93 -34.44 3.45 -4.84
N PRO A 94 -34.83 4.46 -4.03
CA PRO A 94 -36.22 4.72 -3.72
C PRO A 94 -37.02 4.99 -5.03
N GLY A 95 -38.03 4.16 -5.31
CA GLY A 95 -38.83 4.23 -6.55
C GLY A 95 -38.67 3.05 -7.48
N VAL A 96 -37.63 2.23 -7.32
CA VAL A 96 -37.50 0.95 -8.02
C VAL A 96 -38.43 -0.06 -7.33
N LYS A 97 -39.37 -0.62 -8.10
CA LYS A 97 -40.37 -1.62 -7.59
C LYS A 97 -39.70 -2.99 -7.53
N VAL A 98 -39.02 -3.28 -6.44
CA VAL A 98 -38.41 -4.59 -6.13
C VAL A 98 -39.05 -5.12 -4.86
N THR A 99 -39.51 -6.38 -4.86
CA THR A 99 -40.01 -7.04 -3.66
C THR A 99 -38.82 -7.37 -2.74
N GLU A 100 -39.08 -7.45 -1.40
CA GLU A 100 -38.04 -7.85 -0.45
C GLU A 100 -37.45 -9.25 -0.77
N GLU A 101 -38.28 -10.13 -1.34
CA GLU A 101 -37.82 -11.46 -1.76
C GLU A 101 -36.86 -11.38 -2.95
N ALA A 102 -37.18 -10.58 -3.97
CA ALA A 102 -36.31 -10.40 -5.12
C ALA A 102 -35.00 -9.72 -4.72
N ASP A 103 -35.01 -8.70 -3.87
CA ASP A 103 -33.76 -8.07 -3.34
C ASP A 103 -32.90 -9.11 -2.61
N ARG A 104 -33.51 -9.96 -1.77
CA ARG A 104 -32.79 -11.01 -1.04
C ARG A 104 -32.17 -12.04 -1.97
N VAL A 105 -32.90 -12.49 -3.00
CA VAL A 105 -32.42 -13.44 -4.00
C VAL A 105 -31.23 -12.85 -4.78
N ILE A 106 -31.32 -11.60 -5.20
CA ILE A 106 -30.25 -10.91 -5.92
C ILE A 106 -29.00 -10.77 -5.02
N ARG A 107 -29.16 -10.36 -3.76
CA ARG A 107 -28.04 -10.27 -2.81
C ARG A 107 -27.39 -11.61 -2.54
N THR A 108 -28.15 -12.69 -2.49
CA THR A 108 -27.61 -14.05 -2.38
C THR A 108 -26.79 -14.41 -3.64
N ALA A 109 -27.29 -14.12 -4.82
CA ALA A 109 -26.53 -14.35 -6.07
C ALA A 109 -25.26 -13.51 -6.15
N LEU A 110 -25.27 -12.27 -5.61
CA LEU A 110 -24.16 -11.32 -5.58
C LEU A 110 -23.28 -11.46 -4.32
N ALA A 111 -23.42 -12.53 -3.54
CA ALA A 111 -22.53 -12.80 -2.40
C ALA A 111 -21.08 -12.95 -2.87
N LYS A 112 -20.12 -12.45 -2.05
CA LYS A 112 -18.71 -12.42 -2.44
C LYS A 112 -18.09 -13.81 -2.42
N ALA A 113 -18.40 -14.60 -1.41
CA ALA A 113 -17.95 -15.98 -1.28
C ALA A 113 -18.85 -16.90 -2.14
N PRO A 114 -18.28 -17.71 -3.07
CA PRO A 114 -19.06 -18.59 -3.93
C PRO A 114 -19.95 -19.58 -3.15
N GLU A 115 -19.52 -19.99 -1.96
CA GLU A 115 -20.27 -20.91 -1.09
C GLU A 115 -21.55 -20.30 -0.48
N GLU A 116 -21.67 -18.99 -0.47
CA GLU A 116 -22.83 -18.27 0.01
C GLU A 116 -23.88 -18.03 -1.08
N ARG A 117 -23.53 -18.32 -2.35
CA ARG A 117 -24.42 -18.21 -3.50
C ARG A 117 -25.28 -19.46 -3.68
N PHE A 118 -26.20 -19.39 -4.64
CA PHE A 118 -26.93 -20.57 -5.08
C PHE A 118 -25.99 -21.61 -5.67
N ALA A 119 -26.21 -22.87 -5.33
CA ALA A 119 -25.34 -23.95 -5.80
C ALA A 119 -25.51 -24.25 -7.31
N THR A 120 -26.68 -23.95 -7.88
CA THR A 120 -27.01 -24.18 -9.29
C THR A 120 -27.89 -23.06 -9.85
N ALA A 121 -27.84 -22.84 -11.17
CA ALA A 121 -28.70 -21.89 -11.84
C ALA A 121 -30.20 -22.24 -11.68
N ALA A 122 -30.55 -23.54 -11.63
CA ALA A 122 -31.90 -23.98 -11.36
C ALA A 122 -32.39 -23.59 -9.95
N ALA A 123 -31.53 -23.64 -8.94
CA ALA A 123 -31.85 -23.17 -7.60
C ALA A 123 -32.05 -21.64 -7.55
N PHE A 124 -31.27 -20.90 -8.33
CA PHE A 124 -31.43 -19.45 -8.46
C PHE A 124 -32.75 -19.10 -9.17
N ALA A 125 -33.07 -19.78 -10.27
CA ALA A 125 -34.33 -19.59 -11.00
C ALA A 125 -35.55 -19.91 -10.12
N ALA A 126 -35.54 -21.03 -9.42
CA ALA A 126 -36.62 -21.43 -8.50
C ALA A 126 -36.84 -20.43 -7.35
N ALA A 127 -35.78 -19.76 -6.89
CA ALA A 127 -35.89 -18.74 -5.85
C ALA A 127 -36.51 -17.42 -6.36
N LEU A 128 -36.55 -17.20 -7.66
CA LEU A 128 -37.20 -16.03 -8.29
C LEU A 128 -38.68 -16.23 -8.57
N GLU A 129 -39.19 -17.47 -8.52
CA GLU A 129 -40.64 -17.74 -8.69
C GLU A 129 -41.44 -17.20 -7.50
N PRO A 130 -42.64 -16.66 -7.71
CA PRO A 130 -43.52 -16.19 -6.63
C PRO A 130 -43.80 -17.30 -5.62
N GLY A 131 -43.31 -17.14 -4.38
CA GLY A 131 -43.38 -18.14 -3.32
C GLY A 131 -42.21 -19.12 -3.24
N GLY A 132 -41.13 -18.88 -3.97
CA GLY A 132 -39.91 -19.67 -3.92
C GLY A 132 -39.26 -19.65 -2.53
N VAL A 133 -38.91 -20.82 -2.01
CA VAL A 133 -38.34 -20.98 -0.66
C VAL A 133 -36.79 -20.93 -0.77
N LEU A 134 -36.18 -19.98 -0.10
CA LEU A 134 -34.72 -19.99 0.11
C LEU A 134 -34.31 -21.20 0.97
N PRO A 135 -33.28 -21.96 0.63
CA PRO A 135 -32.84 -23.09 1.42
C PRO A 135 -32.27 -22.64 2.77
N LEU A 136 -33.07 -22.76 3.82
CA LEU A 136 -32.63 -22.60 5.20
C LEU A 136 -31.65 -23.74 5.55
N ARG A 137 -30.42 -23.40 5.89
CA ARG A 137 -29.42 -24.36 6.42
C ARG A 137 -29.96 -25.02 7.70
N ARG A 138 -30.51 -26.22 7.56
CA ARG A 138 -30.86 -27.08 8.69
C ARG A 138 -29.61 -27.78 9.19
N ARG A 139 -29.14 -27.47 10.39
CA ARG A 139 -28.12 -28.26 11.10
C ARG A 139 -28.63 -29.69 11.28
N GLN A 140 -28.23 -30.60 10.39
CA GLN A 140 -28.50 -32.03 10.58
C GLN A 140 -27.45 -32.63 11.53
N ARG A 141 -27.95 -33.22 12.61
CA ARG A 141 -27.15 -34.11 13.47
C ARG A 141 -27.06 -35.46 12.76
N PHE A 142 -25.90 -35.82 12.28
CA PHE A 142 -25.62 -37.10 11.64
C PHE A 142 -25.57 -38.22 12.68
N SER A 143 -26.21 -39.38 12.39
CA SER A 143 -26.13 -40.60 13.21
C SER A 143 -24.81 -41.33 12.92
N ARG A 144 -24.30 -42.09 13.89
CA ARG A 144 -22.99 -42.76 13.84
C ARG A 144 -22.86 -43.78 12.66
N ALA A 145 -23.95 -44.27 12.12
CA ALA A 145 -23.93 -45.21 10.98
C ALA A 145 -23.64 -44.52 9.63
N ALA A 146 -23.89 -43.20 9.48
CA ALA A 146 -23.59 -42.44 8.29
C ALA A 146 -22.10 -42.07 8.20
N LEU A 147 -21.39 -42.02 9.32
CA LEU A 147 -19.96 -41.68 9.39
C LEU A 147 -19.03 -42.77 8.81
N THR A 148 -19.41 -44.06 8.92
CA THR A 148 -18.59 -45.16 8.38
C THR A 148 -18.72 -45.32 6.86
N LEU A 149 -19.89 -45.03 6.26
CA LEU A 149 -20.08 -45.02 4.80
C LEU A 149 -19.47 -43.74 4.16
N LEU A 150 -19.42 -42.63 4.89
CA LEU A 150 -18.77 -41.41 4.44
C LEU A 150 -17.24 -41.57 4.40
N ALA A 151 -16.63 -42.28 5.37
CA ALA A 151 -15.19 -42.47 5.46
C ALA A 151 -14.62 -43.31 4.30
N THR A 152 -15.35 -44.35 3.83
CA THR A 152 -14.96 -45.15 2.68
C THR A 152 -15.20 -44.43 1.34
N GLY A 153 -16.25 -43.60 1.23
CA GLY A 153 -16.49 -42.72 0.07
C GLY A 153 -15.47 -41.61 -0.06
N VAL A 154 -15.06 -41.01 1.08
CA VAL A 154 -14.04 -39.95 1.12
C VAL A 154 -12.64 -40.48 0.79
N ALA A 155 -12.27 -41.70 1.22
CA ALA A 155 -11.01 -42.31 0.87
C ALA A 155 -10.91 -42.61 -0.65
N GLY A 156 -12.01 -43.09 -1.27
CA GLY A 156 -12.11 -43.29 -2.72
C GLY A 156 -12.09 -41.96 -3.49
N ALA A 157 -12.80 -40.94 -3.01
CA ALA A 157 -12.80 -39.61 -3.60
C ALA A 157 -11.46 -38.88 -3.47
N LEU A 158 -10.74 -39.10 -2.36
CA LEU A 158 -9.38 -38.55 -2.17
C LEU A 158 -8.35 -39.24 -3.08
N ALA A 159 -8.49 -40.56 -3.36
CA ALA A 159 -7.62 -41.25 -4.30
C ALA A 159 -7.88 -40.83 -5.76
N VAL A 160 -9.14 -40.66 -6.14
CA VAL A 160 -9.50 -40.13 -7.48
C VAL A 160 -9.21 -38.61 -7.55
N GLY A 161 -9.47 -37.87 -6.48
CA GLY A 161 -9.15 -36.44 -6.37
C GLY A 161 -7.66 -36.18 -6.44
N SER A 162 -6.81 -37.01 -5.79
CA SER A 162 -5.36 -36.86 -5.85
C SER A 162 -4.79 -37.11 -7.25
N THR A 163 -5.34 -38.08 -7.99
CA THR A 163 -4.96 -38.35 -9.41
C THR A 163 -5.49 -37.23 -10.34
N LEU A 164 -6.68 -36.69 -10.10
CA LEU A 164 -7.20 -35.54 -10.86
C LEU A 164 -6.53 -34.21 -10.48
N ILE A 165 -6.13 -34.04 -9.23
CA ILE A 165 -5.36 -32.88 -8.78
C ILE A 165 -3.93 -32.92 -9.30
N SER A 166 -3.32 -34.11 -9.39
CA SER A 166 -2.00 -34.26 -10.00
C SER A 166 -2.02 -34.02 -11.52
N GLN A 167 -3.13 -34.32 -12.19
CA GLN A 167 -3.33 -34.00 -13.62
C GLN A 167 -3.74 -32.52 -13.85
N ARG A 168 -4.37 -31.83 -12.88
CA ARG A 168 -4.76 -30.42 -12.98
C ARG A 168 -3.68 -29.43 -12.54
N ARG A 169 -2.55 -29.88 -12.01
CA ARG A 169 -1.39 -29.02 -11.66
C ARG A 169 -0.54 -28.59 -12.86
N HIS A 170 -0.99 -28.79 -14.07
CA HIS A 170 -0.34 -28.34 -15.30
C HIS A 170 -1.08 -27.13 -15.84
N GLY A 171 -0.62 -25.91 -15.50
CA GLY A 171 -1.06 -24.75 -16.22
C GLY A 171 -1.00 -23.37 -15.55
N ALA A 172 -0.03 -23.08 -14.69
CA ALA A 172 0.39 -21.68 -14.58
C ALA A 172 1.12 -21.35 -15.89
N ALA A 173 0.57 -20.44 -16.71
CA ALA A 173 1.23 -20.04 -17.95
C ALA A 173 2.59 -19.43 -17.61
N PHE A 174 3.67 -20.10 -18.01
CA PHE A 174 5.02 -19.59 -17.85
C PHE A 174 5.20 -18.29 -18.64
N ASN A 175 5.85 -17.30 -18.02
CA ASN A 175 6.27 -16.11 -18.74
C ASN A 175 7.52 -16.44 -19.55
N PRO A 176 7.47 -16.39 -20.90
CA PRO A 176 8.59 -16.78 -21.77
C PRO A 176 9.83 -15.87 -21.60
N ASN A 177 9.65 -14.66 -21.10
CA ASN A 177 10.70 -13.67 -20.90
C ASN A 177 11.21 -13.63 -19.46
N LEU A 178 10.67 -14.45 -18.55
CA LEU A 178 11.06 -14.44 -17.16
C LEU A 178 12.07 -15.57 -16.88
N LEU A 179 13.18 -15.19 -16.24
CA LEU A 179 14.28 -16.07 -15.87
C LEU A 179 14.47 -16.08 -14.35
N ALA A 180 14.62 -17.26 -13.75
CA ALA A 180 14.99 -17.41 -12.35
C ALA A 180 16.39 -18.05 -12.24
N VAL A 181 17.20 -17.54 -11.33
CA VAL A 181 18.53 -18.10 -11.04
C VAL A 181 18.51 -18.78 -9.70
N ALA A 182 18.58 -20.11 -9.68
CA ALA A 182 18.60 -20.91 -8.46
C ALA A 182 19.92 -20.75 -7.68
N PRO A 183 19.91 -20.94 -6.35
CA PRO A 183 21.13 -21.05 -5.56
C PRO A 183 22.03 -22.19 -6.06
N PHE A 184 23.32 -21.88 -6.20
CA PHE A 184 24.31 -22.87 -6.66
C PHE A 184 24.68 -23.85 -5.55
N ASP A 185 24.89 -25.11 -5.89
CA ASP A 185 25.44 -26.08 -4.95
C ASP A 185 26.93 -25.82 -4.73
N ILE A 186 27.30 -25.45 -3.52
CA ILE A 186 28.67 -25.16 -3.09
C ILE A 186 28.94 -25.92 -1.79
N LEU A 187 30.00 -26.75 -1.75
CA LEU A 187 30.36 -27.53 -0.59
C LEU A 187 31.53 -26.93 0.20
N ASP A 188 32.34 -26.07 -0.42
CA ASP A 188 33.49 -25.45 0.25
C ASP A 188 33.01 -24.28 1.16
N PRO A 189 33.24 -24.39 2.50
CA PRO A 189 32.83 -23.33 3.44
C PRO A 189 33.37 -21.94 3.12
N ARG A 190 34.56 -21.86 2.50
CA ARG A 190 35.18 -20.57 2.10
C ARG A 190 34.42 -19.85 0.98
N LEU A 191 33.60 -20.58 0.24
CA LEU A 191 32.83 -20.09 -0.91
C LEU A 191 31.31 -19.96 -0.63
N MET A 192 30.85 -20.26 0.58
CA MET A 192 29.42 -20.29 0.94
C MET A 192 28.69 -18.97 0.67
N LEU A 193 29.39 -17.84 0.79
CA LEU A 193 28.84 -16.53 0.38
C LEU A 193 28.29 -16.55 -1.06
N TRP A 194 28.96 -17.26 -1.95
CA TRP A 194 28.62 -17.32 -3.37
C TRP A 194 27.42 -18.24 -3.69
N ARG A 195 26.96 -19.04 -2.74
CA ARG A 195 25.73 -19.81 -2.94
C ARG A 195 24.55 -18.92 -3.27
N GLU A 196 24.34 -17.87 -2.49
CA GLU A 196 23.33 -16.82 -2.72
C GLU A 196 23.86 -15.69 -3.61
N GLY A 197 25.11 -15.31 -3.42
CA GLY A 197 25.76 -14.25 -4.19
C GLY A 197 25.76 -14.47 -5.71
N LEU A 198 25.82 -15.71 -6.19
CA LEU A 198 25.63 -16.00 -7.61
C LEU A 198 24.19 -15.78 -8.06
N VAL A 199 23.21 -15.94 -7.19
CA VAL A 199 21.80 -15.58 -7.52
C VAL A 199 21.72 -14.09 -7.80
N ASP A 200 22.26 -13.26 -6.90
CA ASP A 200 22.25 -11.79 -7.05
C ASP A 200 22.99 -11.35 -8.32
N VAL A 201 24.23 -11.85 -8.51
CA VAL A 201 25.08 -11.44 -9.64
C VAL A 201 24.52 -11.89 -10.99
N LEU A 202 24.16 -13.17 -11.10
CA LEU A 202 23.63 -13.70 -12.36
C LEU A 202 22.26 -13.13 -12.70
N SER A 203 21.38 -12.93 -11.72
CA SER A 203 20.10 -12.27 -11.96
C SER A 203 20.31 -10.87 -12.53
N SER A 204 21.20 -10.07 -11.94
CA SER A 204 21.51 -8.74 -12.47
C SER A 204 22.15 -8.81 -13.86
N ASN A 205 23.01 -9.78 -14.13
CA ASN A 205 23.65 -9.94 -15.43
C ASN A 205 22.68 -10.37 -16.56
N PHE A 206 21.63 -11.13 -16.25
CA PHE A 206 20.61 -11.57 -17.22
C PHE A 206 19.50 -10.53 -17.41
N ASP A 207 19.24 -9.68 -16.42
CA ASP A 207 18.13 -8.74 -16.46
C ASP A 207 18.32 -7.67 -17.53
N GLY A 208 17.31 -7.49 -18.37
CA GLY A 208 17.32 -6.54 -19.49
C GLY A 208 18.15 -6.99 -20.70
N VAL A 209 18.61 -8.24 -20.75
CA VAL A 209 19.22 -8.80 -21.96
C VAL A 209 18.12 -9.15 -22.95
N GLY A 210 17.98 -8.37 -24.00
CA GLY A 210 16.86 -8.48 -24.95
C GLY A 210 15.53 -8.19 -24.28
N LEU A 211 14.66 -9.19 -24.23
CA LEU A 211 13.34 -9.11 -23.54
C LEU A 211 13.34 -9.83 -22.17
N LEU A 212 14.51 -10.34 -21.73
CA LEU A 212 14.57 -11.09 -20.49
C LEU A 212 14.42 -10.16 -19.27
N HIS A 213 13.61 -10.61 -18.34
CA HIS A 213 13.50 -10.06 -16.99
C HIS A 213 13.81 -11.16 -15.99
N THR A 214 14.36 -10.81 -14.83
CA THR A 214 14.71 -11.78 -13.82
C THR A 214 13.80 -11.73 -12.64
N VAL A 215 13.50 -12.89 -12.06
CA VAL A 215 12.82 -12.97 -10.76
C VAL A 215 13.74 -12.39 -9.70
N SER A 216 13.19 -11.55 -8.81
CA SER A 216 13.96 -10.98 -7.71
C SER A 216 14.71 -12.06 -6.92
N PRO A 217 16.01 -11.87 -6.62
CA PRO A 217 16.81 -12.82 -5.84
C PRO A 217 16.15 -13.22 -4.52
N SER A 218 15.53 -12.31 -3.80
CA SER A 218 14.84 -12.60 -2.53
C SER A 218 13.69 -13.57 -2.72
N VAL A 219 12.90 -13.41 -3.78
CA VAL A 219 11.78 -14.31 -4.15
C VAL A 219 12.31 -15.70 -4.52
N VAL A 220 13.38 -15.76 -5.31
CA VAL A 220 14.02 -17.04 -5.68
C VAL A 220 14.51 -17.78 -4.44
N LEU A 221 15.30 -17.11 -3.58
CA LEU A 221 15.85 -17.70 -2.38
C LEU A 221 14.76 -18.22 -1.42
N ARG A 222 13.63 -17.51 -1.37
CA ARG A 222 12.49 -17.89 -0.54
C ARG A 222 11.72 -19.10 -1.10
N ARG A 223 11.58 -19.17 -2.42
CA ARG A 223 10.79 -20.21 -3.11
C ARG A 223 11.64 -21.43 -3.49
N TRP A 224 12.98 -21.36 -3.30
CA TRP A 224 13.88 -22.44 -3.62
C TRP A 224 13.78 -23.59 -2.62
N GLU A 225 13.64 -24.79 -3.13
CA GLU A 225 13.73 -26.03 -2.36
C GLU A 225 14.46 -27.08 -3.21
N GLY A 226 15.41 -27.78 -2.59
CA GLY A 226 16.13 -28.87 -3.23
C GLY A 226 17.61 -28.58 -3.50
N ARG A 227 18.13 -29.20 -4.57
CA ARG A 227 19.51 -29.07 -5.03
C ARG A 227 19.57 -28.47 -6.41
N ALA A 228 20.78 -28.14 -6.88
CA ALA A 228 21.01 -27.63 -8.23
C ALA A 228 20.88 -28.80 -9.27
N ASP A 229 19.67 -29.26 -9.50
CA ASP A 229 19.30 -30.30 -10.46
C ASP A 229 18.09 -29.89 -11.31
N PRO A 230 17.84 -30.54 -12.46
CA PRO A 230 16.74 -30.20 -13.36
C PRO A 230 15.35 -30.25 -12.72
N ALA A 231 15.10 -31.18 -11.79
CA ALA A 231 13.80 -31.33 -11.15
C ALA A 231 13.49 -30.16 -10.20
N SER A 232 14.47 -29.77 -9.38
CA SER A 232 14.38 -28.63 -8.48
C SER A 232 14.27 -27.32 -9.26
N ALA A 233 15.03 -27.15 -10.36
CA ALA A 233 14.93 -25.97 -11.24
C ALA A 233 13.56 -25.87 -11.93
N THR A 234 12.98 -26.98 -12.39
CA THR A 234 11.61 -27.04 -12.93
C THR A 234 10.59 -26.66 -11.86
N SER A 235 10.77 -27.13 -10.63
CA SER A 235 9.89 -26.78 -9.51
C SER A 235 9.97 -25.28 -9.19
N LEU A 236 11.16 -24.69 -9.22
CA LEU A 236 11.36 -23.25 -9.04
C LEU A 236 10.61 -22.47 -10.13
N GLY A 237 10.74 -22.84 -11.39
CA GLY A 237 10.02 -22.24 -12.50
C GLY A 237 8.51 -22.23 -12.29
N ARG A 238 7.93 -23.35 -11.84
CA ARG A 238 6.50 -23.44 -11.51
C ARG A 238 6.07 -22.52 -10.36
N ARG A 239 6.94 -22.35 -9.35
CA ARG A 239 6.65 -21.50 -8.19
C ARG A 239 6.80 -20.01 -8.50
N THR A 240 7.65 -19.67 -9.45
CA THR A 240 7.97 -18.28 -9.81
C THR A 240 7.28 -17.81 -11.08
N GLY A 241 6.69 -18.71 -11.87
CA GLY A 241 6.18 -18.41 -13.21
C GLY A 241 7.30 -18.24 -14.26
N ALA A 242 8.56 -18.40 -13.88
CA ALA A 242 9.70 -18.26 -14.79
C ALA A 242 9.79 -19.47 -15.73
N ARG A 243 9.77 -19.22 -17.06
CA ARG A 243 10.00 -20.27 -18.03
C ARG A 243 11.45 -20.74 -18.05
N LEU A 244 12.40 -19.77 -17.99
CA LEU A 244 13.82 -20.07 -18.01
C LEU A 244 14.37 -20.13 -16.59
N ASN A 245 15.13 -21.20 -16.28
CA ASN A 245 15.69 -21.39 -14.96
C ASN A 245 17.18 -21.77 -15.06
N VAL A 246 18.03 -20.97 -14.43
CA VAL A 246 19.46 -21.23 -14.29
C VAL A 246 19.72 -21.96 -12.99
N TYR A 247 20.48 -23.03 -13.03
CA TYR A 247 20.98 -23.77 -11.87
C TYR A 247 22.41 -24.23 -12.10
N GLY A 248 23.15 -24.49 -11.05
CA GLY A 248 24.56 -24.86 -11.20
C GLY A 248 25.24 -25.29 -9.92
N ARG A 249 26.51 -25.62 -10.03
CA ARG A 249 27.36 -26.02 -8.92
C ARG A 249 28.77 -25.46 -9.07
N VAL A 250 29.44 -25.26 -7.92
CA VAL A 250 30.84 -24.84 -7.86
C VAL A 250 31.61 -25.84 -7.04
N LEU A 251 32.63 -26.43 -7.66
CA LEU A 251 33.51 -27.44 -7.06
C LEU A 251 34.93 -26.88 -6.95
N THR A 252 35.58 -27.12 -5.85
CA THR A 252 37.01 -26.82 -5.70
C THR A 252 37.82 -27.71 -6.62
N ALA A 253 38.76 -27.17 -7.36
CA ALA A 253 39.59 -27.87 -8.31
C ALA A 253 41.10 -27.56 -8.00
N GLY A 254 41.63 -28.27 -7.01
CA GLY A 254 42.94 -27.99 -6.43
C GLY A 254 42.89 -26.98 -5.28
N SER A 255 44.01 -26.38 -4.90
CA SER A 255 44.08 -25.48 -3.73
C SER A 255 43.43 -24.11 -4.03
N ASP A 256 43.57 -23.58 -5.24
CA ASP A 256 43.33 -22.18 -5.54
C ASP A 256 42.39 -21.94 -6.75
N SER A 257 41.82 -22.99 -7.31
CA SER A 257 40.89 -22.89 -8.46
C SER A 257 39.56 -23.53 -8.18
N VAL A 258 38.51 -23.06 -8.86
CA VAL A 258 37.17 -23.62 -8.87
C VAL A 258 36.78 -24.03 -10.27
N ARG A 259 35.98 -25.06 -10.36
CA ARG A 259 35.23 -25.46 -11.55
C ARG A 259 33.76 -25.19 -11.30
N ALA A 260 33.18 -24.32 -12.09
CA ALA A 260 31.79 -23.95 -12.01
C ALA A 260 31.04 -24.42 -13.25
N SER A 261 29.92 -25.13 -13.05
CA SER A 261 29.01 -25.53 -14.11
C SER A 261 27.65 -24.90 -13.88
N ALA A 262 26.99 -24.49 -14.98
CA ALA A 262 25.64 -23.96 -14.95
C ALA A 262 24.84 -24.41 -16.16
N ALA A 263 23.54 -24.56 -15.98
CA ALA A 263 22.62 -24.93 -17.05
C ALA A 263 21.41 -24.02 -17.07
N ILE A 264 20.86 -23.77 -18.25
CA ILE A 264 19.53 -23.15 -18.45
C ILE A 264 18.54 -24.25 -18.81
N LEU A 265 17.42 -24.28 -18.12
CA LEU A 265 16.34 -25.22 -18.31
C LEU A 265 15.05 -24.47 -18.68
N ASP A 266 14.29 -24.99 -19.64
CA ASP A 266 12.91 -24.60 -19.89
C ASP A 266 12.01 -25.36 -18.90
N ALA A 267 11.33 -24.65 -17.99
CA ALA A 267 10.49 -25.25 -16.95
C ALA A 267 9.14 -25.78 -17.50
N GLU A 268 8.76 -25.40 -18.72
CA GLU A 268 7.52 -25.85 -19.37
C GLU A 268 7.60 -27.33 -19.74
N ASP A 269 8.69 -27.74 -20.37
CA ASP A 269 8.92 -29.11 -20.80
C ASP A 269 10.01 -29.85 -20.02
N GLY A 270 10.72 -29.18 -19.12
CA GLY A 270 11.80 -29.71 -18.31
C GLY A 270 13.11 -29.94 -19.06
N LYS A 271 13.25 -29.39 -20.28
CA LYS A 271 14.39 -29.60 -21.16
C LYS A 271 15.53 -28.64 -20.80
N VAL A 272 16.75 -29.19 -20.68
CA VAL A 272 17.96 -28.40 -20.59
C VAL A 272 18.29 -27.83 -21.97
N LEU A 273 18.27 -26.49 -22.08
CA LEU A 273 18.55 -25.76 -23.31
C LEU A 273 20.04 -25.56 -23.55
N ALA A 274 20.78 -25.35 -22.48
CA ALA A 274 22.23 -25.14 -22.52
C ALA A 274 22.88 -25.61 -21.22
N GLU A 275 24.11 -26.10 -21.33
CA GLU A 275 24.99 -26.41 -20.19
C GLU A 275 26.39 -25.90 -20.50
N VAL A 276 27.02 -25.23 -19.55
CA VAL A 276 28.32 -24.61 -19.69
C VAL A 276 29.17 -24.87 -18.47
N GLU A 277 30.49 -24.83 -18.66
CA GLU A 277 31.45 -25.02 -17.58
C GLU A 277 32.61 -24.02 -17.74
N THR A 278 33.11 -23.53 -16.62
CA THR A 278 34.28 -22.66 -16.56
C THR A 278 35.22 -23.07 -15.44
N ARG A 279 36.50 -22.76 -15.57
CA ARG A 279 37.50 -22.95 -14.52
C ARG A 279 38.23 -21.62 -14.31
N GLU A 280 38.20 -21.15 -13.06
CA GLU A 280 38.79 -19.87 -12.66
C GLU A 280 39.50 -20.00 -11.30
N ALA A 281 40.31 -19.00 -10.94
CA ALA A 281 40.82 -18.89 -9.60
C ALA A 281 39.70 -18.70 -8.58
N ALA A 282 39.73 -19.37 -7.43
CA ALA A 282 38.71 -19.30 -6.39
C ALA A 282 38.50 -17.88 -5.86
N GLU A 283 39.51 -17.03 -5.97
CA GLU A 283 39.43 -15.62 -5.60
C GLU A 283 38.67 -14.76 -6.63
N ARG A 284 38.45 -15.26 -7.86
CA ARG A 284 37.85 -14.52 -8.98
C ARG A 284 36.43 -15.01 -9.35
N MET A 285 35.59 -15.17 -8.31
CA MET A 285 34.19 -15.55 -8.50
C MET A 285 33.37 -14.53 -9.34
N ASP A 286 33.83 -13.28 -9.42
CA ASP A 286 33.34 -12.27 -10.36
C ASP A 286 33.46 -12.78 -11.80
N ARG A 287 34.66 -13.25 -12.20
CA ARG A 287 34.89 -13.82 -13.52
C ARG A 287 34.12 -15.11 -13.77
N VAL A 288 33.95 -15.93 -12.73
CA VAL A 288 33.08 -17.11 -12.84
C VAL A 288 31.68 -16.71 -13.29
N ALA A 289 31.07 -15.72 -12.62
CA ALA A 289 29.73 -15.24 -12.95
C ALA A 289 29.66 -14.66 -14.37
N ASP A 290 30.61 -13.78 -14.74
CA ASP A 290 30.67 -13.15 -16.05
C ASP A 290 30.86 -14.16 -17.18
N THR A 291 31.73 -15.18 -16.96
CA THR A 291 32.01 -16.21 -17.94
C THR A 291 30.80 -17.11 -18.13
N LEU A 292 30.17 -17.57 -17.03
CA LEU A 292 28.95 -18.38 -17.09
C LEU A 292 27.83 -17.61 -17.79
N THR A 293 27.60 -16.34 -17.44
CA THR A 293 26.61 -15.49 -18.11
C THR A 293 26.84 -15.42 -19.60
N SER A 294 28.08 -15.06 -20.02
CA SER A 294 28.42 -14.89 -21.42
C SER A 294 28.28 -16.18 -22.22
N GLN A 295 28.66 -17.32 -21.65
CA GLN A 295 28.52 -18.62 -22.27
C GLN A 295 27.05 -19.04 -22.39
N LEU A 296 26.26 -18.93 -21.30
CA LEU A 296 24.83 -19.28 -21.31
C LEU A 296 24.03 -18.41 -22.28
N LEU A 297 24.31 -17.09 -22.33
CA LEU A 297 23.67 -16.18 -23.30
C LEU A 297 24.01 -16.55 -24.74
N ARG A 298 25.25 -16.95 -25.01
CA ARG A 298 25.66 -17.40 -26.35
C ARG A 298 24.93 -18.66 -26.77
N GLU A 299 24.78 -19.63 -25.88
CA GLU A 299 24.04 -20.83 -26.17
C GLU A 299 22.52 -20.57 -26.33
N LEU A 300 21.95 -19.72 -25.45
CA LEU A 300 20.56 -19.34 -25.53
C LEU A 300 20.24 -18.59 -26.84
N ALA A 301 21.16 -17.73 -27.30
CA ALA A 301 21.02 -17.01 -28.57
C ALA A 301 20.99 -17.93 -29.82
N ARG A 302 21.44 -19.20 -29.73
CA ARG A 302 21.33 -20.19 -30.79
C ARG A 302 19.92 -20.78 -30.87
N VAL A 303 19.17 -20.73 -29.77
CA VAL A 303 17.85 -21.37 -29.65
C VAL A 303 16.74 -20.31 -29.73
N GLN A 304 16.98 -19.10 -29.28
CA GLN A 304 16.02 -17.99 -29.28
C GLN A 304 16.66 -16.72 -29.85
N PRO A 305 15.95 -15.96 -30.72
CA PRO A 305 16.44 -14.65 -31.17
C PRO A 305 16.59 -13.70 -29.97
N MET A 306 17.82 -13.37 -29.63
CA MET A 306 18.13 -12.40 -28.57
C MET A 306 18.41 -11.06 -29.22
N GLY A 307 17.83 -9.96 -28.71
CA GLY A 307 18.13 -8.61 -29.12
C GLY A 307 19.58 -8.20 -28.74
N ALA A 308 19.91 -6.93 -28.89
CA ALA A 308 21.25 -6.43 -28.54
C ALA A 308 21.58 -6.73 -27.06
N VAL A 309 22.65 -7.50 -26.85
CA VAL A 309 23.11 -7.87 -25.52
C VAL A 309 23.88 -6.67 -24.93
N ARG A 310 23.30 -6.02 -23.91
CA ARG A 310 24.04 -5.14 -23.02
C ARG A 310 24.44 -5.97 -21.80
N LEU A 311 25.74 -6.08 -21.53
CA LEU A 311 26.21 -6.62 -20.26
C LEU A 311 25.90 -5.59 -19.17
N THR A 312 24.98 -5.92 -18.30
CA THR A 312 24.67 -5.19 -17.08
C THR A 312 25.55 -5.71 -15.93
N SER A 313 25.67 -4.94 -14.87
CA SER A 313 26.44 -5.34 -13.70
C SER A 313 25.77 -4.84 -12.43
N LEU A 314 26.19 -5.35 -11.28
CA LEU A 314 25.81 -4.80 -9.98
C LEU A 314 26.41 -3.41 -9.69
N GLY A 315 27.09 -2.77 -10.65
CA GLY A 315 27.59 -1.40 -10.54
C GLY A 315 28.95 -1.25 -9.85
N THR A 316 29.69 -2.34 -9.64
CA THR A 316 31.07 -2.30 -9.14
C THR A 316 31.97 -3.27 -9.88
N ARG A 317 33.24 -2.89 -10.10
CA ARG A 317 34.29 -3.78 -10.59
C ARG A 317 35.22 -4.24 -9.48
N SER A 318 35.00 -3.78 -8.24
CA SER A 318 35.79 -4.14 -7.06
C SER A 318 35.24 -5.40 -6.42
N LEU A 319 35.90 -6.52 -6.60
CA LEU A 319 35.49 -7.78 -5.95
C LEU A 319 35.41 -7.69 -4.41
N PRO A 320 36.31 -6.99 -3.72
CA PRO A 320 36.18 -6.77 -2.28
C PRO A 320 34.90 -5.96 -1.92
N ALA A 321 34.52 -4.95 -2.72
CA ALA A 321 33.29 -4.20 -2.52
C ALA A 321 32.06 -5.09 -2.77
N LEU A 322 32.08 -5.87 -3.86
CA LEU A 322 31.03 -6.82 -4.18
C LEU A 322 30.81 -7.85 -3.06
N ARG A 323 31.89 -8.45 -2.54
CA ARG A 323 31.80 -9.40 -1.42
C ARG A 323 31.18 -8.77 -0.18
N ALA A 324 31.58 -7.55 0.15
CA ALA A 324 30.99 -6.82 1.26
C ALA A 324 29.49 -6.54 1.02
N TYR A 325 29.10 -6.11 -0.17
CA TYR A 325 27.71 -5.91 -0.53
C TYR A 325 26.86 -7.18 -0.42
N LEU A 326 27.32 -8.28 -0.99
CA LEU A 326 26.62 -9.58 -0.92
C LEU A 326 26.47 -10.08 0.53
N GLN A 327 27.46 -9.84 1.38
CA GLN A 327 27.35 -10.15 2.80
C GLN A 327 26.29 -9.27 3.48
N GLY A 328 26.20 -7.99 3.09
CA GLY A 328 25.13 -7.08 3.51
C GLY A 328 23.75 -7.58 3.09
N GLU A 329 23.58 -8.05 1.85
CA GLU A 329 22.32 -8.62 1.36
C GLU A 329 21.87 -9.84 2.16
N GLN A 330 22.79 -10.73 2.57
CA GLN A 330 22.46 -11.85 3.45
C GLN A 330 21.90 -11.39 4.81
N PHE A 331 22.53 -10.39 5.43
CA PHE A 331 22.05 -9.82 6.69
C PHE A 331 20.73 -9.06 6.50
N TYR A 332 20.56 -8.34 5.39
CA TYR A 332 19.33 -7.64 5.05
C TYR A 332 18.14 -8.60 4.96
N ARG A 333 18.29 -9.73 4.27
CA ARG A 333 17.27 -10.79 4.16
C ARG A 333 16.93 -11.45 5.51
N GLN A 334 17.84 -11.36 6.49
CA GLN A 334 17.65 -11.87 7.87
C GLN A 334 17.12 -10.79 8.82
N THR A 335 16.78 -9.61 8.33
CA THR A 335 16.37 -8.44 9.14
C THR A 335 17.43 -7.99 10.17
N ALA A 336 18.69 -8.35 9.96
CA ALA A 336 19.83 -7.95 10.79
C ALA A 336 20.41 -6.61 10.29
N TRP A 337 19.65 -5.53 10.48
CA TRP A 337 19.86 -4.23 9.86
C TRP A 337 21.21 -3.59 10.18
N ASP A 338 21.65 -3.65 11.45
CA ASP A 338 22.95 -3.09 11.86
C ASP A 338 24.12 -3.76 11.15
N SER A 339 24.06 -5.09 11.07
CA SER A 339 25.06 -5.88 10.35
C SER A 339 25.04 -5.57 8.85
N ALA A 340 23.84 -5.50 8.26
CA ALA A 340 23.66 -5.12 6.86
C ALA A 340 24.28 -3.74 6.57
N LEU A 341 23.95 -2.74 7.39
CA LEU A 341 24.46 -1.38 7.27
C LEU A 341 26.00 -1.32 7.38
N ALA A 342 26.57 -2.08 8.32
CA ALA A 342 28.02 -2.15 8.49
C ALA A 342 28.73 -2.70 7.24
N TYR A 343 28.18 -3.74 6.61
CA TYR A 343 28.73 -4.35 5.41
C TYR A 343 28.49 -3.48 4.15
N TYR A 344 27.36 -2.83 3.99
CA TYR A 344 27.13 -1.85 2.92
C TYR A 344 28.06 -0.64 3.08
N GLY A 345 28.25 -0.16 4.30
CA GLY A 345 29.23 0.89 4.60
C GLY A 345 30.67 0.46 4.26
N ARG A 346 31.04 -0.80 4.48
CA ARG A 346 32.33 -1.35 4.03
C ARG A 346 32.42 -1.36 2.50
N ALA A 347 31.37 -1.81 1.80
CA ALA A 347 31.32 -1.82 0.34
C ALA A 347 31.51 -0.41 -0.24
N SER A 348 30.76 0.57 0.29
CA SER A 348 30.84 1.99 -0.13
C SER A 348 32.18 2.65 0.22
N ARG A 349 32.88 2.23 1.27
CA ARG A 349 34.26 2.73 1.55
C ARG A 349 35.28 2.19 0.57
N ILE A 350 35.13 0.94 0.12
CA ILE A 350 36.02 0.31 -0.88
C ILE A 350 35.73 0.87 -2.26
N ASP A 351 34.47 1.04 -2.62
CA ASP A 351 34.02 1.64 -3.88
C ASP A 351 32.97 2.73 -3.60
N PRO A 352 33.38 3.99 -3.53
CA PRO A 352 32.48 5.11 -3.23
C PRO A 352 31.40 5.38 -4.28
N GLY A 353 31.58 4.84 -5.50
CA GLY A 353 30.61 4.90 -6.60
C GLY A 353 29.64 3.74 -6.64
N PHE A 354 29.70 2.80 -5.71
CA PHE A 354 28.85 1.61 -5.73
C PHE A 354 27.39 1.95 -5.42
N ALA A 355 26.59 2.20 -6.47
CA ALA A 355 25.22 2.70 -6.39
C ALA A 355 24.30 1.82 -5.53
N LEU A 356 24.34 0.48 -5.69
CA LEU A 356 23.46 -0.41 -4.93
C LEU A 356 23.81 -0.44 -3.44
N ALA A 357 25.09 -0.36 -3.07
CA ALA A 357 25.49 -0.25 -1.67
C ALA A 357 25.01 1.07 -1.06
N LEU A 358 25.13 2.19 -1.78
CA LEU A 358 24.62 3.50 -1.36
C LEU A 358 23.10 3.49 -1.20
N ARG A 359 22.38 2.87 -2.14
CA ARG A 359 20.93 2.69 -2.09
C ARG A 359 20.52 1.92 -0.83
N ARG A 360 21.12 0.76 -0.56
CA ARG A 360 20.82 -0.05 0.62
C ARG A 360 21.13 0.67 1.93
N MET A 361 22.25 1.41 1.97
CA MET A 361 22.55 2.26 3.13
C MET A 361 21.46 3.31 3.36
N SER A 362 21.01 3.98 2.29
CA SER A 362 19.92 4.95 2.36
C SER A 362 18.67 4.35 2.99
N GLN A 363 18.24 3.19 2.50
CA GLN A 363 17.05 2.50 3.00
C GLN A 363 17.18 2.11 4.48
N VAL A 364 18.28 1.45 4.87
CA VAL A 364 18.46 1.03 6.26
C VAL A 364 18.59 2.23 7.20
N ILE A 365 19.27 3.30 6.79
CA ILE A 365 19.42 4.51 7.59
C ILE A 365 18.06 5.19 7.82
N ALA A 366 17.24 5.32 6.80
CA ALA A 366 15.90 5.91 6.95
C ALA A 366 15.02 5.14 7.95
N TRP A 367 15.20 3.82 8.02
CA TRP A 367 14.41 2.96 8.90
C TRP A 367 14.96 2.82 10.33
N GLN A 368 16.29 2.90 10.49
CA GLN A 368 16.96 2.49 11.74
C GLN A 368 17.70 3.64 12.43
N VAL A 369 17.97 4.74 11.74
CA VAL A 369 18.78 5.84 12.28
C VAL A 369 17.91 7.06 12.55
N PRO A 370 17.86 7.54 13.80
CA PRO A 370 17.14 8.76 14.17
C PRO A 370 17.62 9.95 13.36
N ASN A 371 16.67 10.77 12.91
CA ASN A 371 16.97 11.95 12.10
C ASN A 371 17.87 11.61 10.87
N GLY A 372 17.82 10.34 10.42
CA GLY A 372 18.61 9.81 9.31
C GLY A 372 18.19 10.32 7.95
N ASP A 373 17.04 10.99 7.84
CA ASP A 373 16.43 11.36 6.56
C ASP A 373 17.35 12.19 5.66
N SER A 374 18.07 13.16 6.24
CA SER A 374 19.05 13.97 5.48
C SER A 374 20.21 13.14 4.94
N LEU A 375 20.70 12.17 5.74
CA LEU A 375 21.79 11.27 5.32
C LEU A 375 21.25 10.24 4.30
N ALA A 376 20.08 9.69 4.54
CA ALA A 376 19.39 8.77 3.62
C ALA A 376 19.19 9.44 2.25
N ARG A 377 18.67 10.67 2.24
CA ARG A 377 18.52 11.48 1.03
C ARG A 377 19.86 11.69 0.30
N ALA A 378 20.90 12.10 1.03
CA ALA A 378 22.23 12.31 0.43
C ALA A 378 22.78 11.04 -0.21
N LEU A 379 22.58 9.88 0.42
CA LEU A 379 23.00 8.59 -0.11
C LEU A 379 22.18 8.17 -1.33
N ALA A 380 20.85 8.35 -1.31
CA ALA A 380 19.98 8.07 -2.46
C ALA A 380 20.34 8.93 -3.67
N MET A 381 20.60 10.22 -3.47
CA MET A 381 21.05 11.13 -4.53
C MET A 381 22.42 10.72 -5.09
N ARG A 382 23.35 10.29 -4.24
CA ARG A 382 24.65 9.76 -4.68
C ARG A 382 24.50 8.45 -5.45
N ALA A 383 23.59 7.56 -5.02
CA ALA A 383 23.28 6.33 -5.75
C ALA A 383 22.77 6.65 -7.16
N ALA A 384 21.83 7.60 -7.27
CA ALA A 384 21.30 8.04 -8.56
C ALA A 384 22.37 8.65 -9.47
N GLY A 385 23.29 9.43 -8.91
CA GLY A 385 24.44 9.99 -9.66
C GLY A 385 25.41 8.92 -10.19
N ASN A 386 25.41 7.72 -9.61
CA ASN A 386 26.24 6.59 -10.02
C ASN A 386 25.42 5.47 -10.71
N ASN A 387 24.20 5.77 -11.15
CA ASN A 387 23.31 4.83 -11.79
C ASN A 387 23.70 4.57 -13.26
N HIS A 388 24.86 3.93 -13.46
CA HIS A 388 25.40 3.64 -14.78
C HIS A 388 25.70 2.15 -14.93
N GLY A 389 25.18 1.53 -15.99
CA GLY A 389 25.44 0.12 -16.30
C GLY A 389 24.77 -0.87 -15.35
N LEU A 390 23.86 -0.41 -14.50
CA LEU A 390 23.02 -1.29 -13.69
C LEU A 390 22.00 -2.05 -14.55
N ALA A 391 21.55 -3.17 -14.03
CA ALA A 391 20.38 -3.87 -14.56
C ALA A 391 19.15 -2.95 -14.56
N PRO A 392 18.22 -3.09 -15.53
CA PRO A 392 17.06 -2.21 -15.65
C PRO A 392 16.23 -2.10 -14.36
N ARG A 393 15.96 -3.22 -13.71
CA ARG A 393 15.27 -3.27 -12.42
C ARG A 393 16.00 -2.42 -11.36
N ASP A 394 17.27 -2.66 -11.18
CA ASP A 394 18.08 -1.99 -10.16
C ASP A 394 18.21 -0.49 -10.46
N SER A 395 18.35 -0.14 -11.73
CA SER A 395 18.36 1.26 -12.19
C SER A 395 17.05 1.98 -11.89
N LEU A 396 15.90 1.33 -12.12
CA LEU A 396 14.58 1.89 -11.80
C LEU A 396 14.43 2.09 -10.29
N LEU A 397 14.83 1.13 -9.47
CA LEU A 397 14.76 1.21 -8.01
C LEU A 397 15.66 2.33 -7.44
N VAL A 398 16.89 2.48 -7.95
CA VAL A 398 17.79 3.59 -7.56
C VAL A 398 17.16 4.94 -7.87
N ASN A 399 16.55 5.09 -9.05
CA ASN A 399 15.86 6.32 -9.43
C ASN A 399 14.59 6.55 -8.58
N ALA A 400 13.84 5.50 -8.26
CA ALA A 400 12.66 5.61 -7.41
C ALA A 400 13.02 6.14 -6.02
N ASP A 401 14.02 5.56 -5.37
CA ASP A 401 14.47 6.01 -4.05
C ASP A 401 14.92 7.49 -4.08
N SER A 402 15.68 7.91 -5.10
CA SER A 402 16.13 9.30 -5.20
C SER A 402 14.99 10.29 -5.37
N LEU A 403 13.96 9.95 -6.17
CA LEU A 403 12.77 10.78 -6.33
C LEU A 403 11.93 10.81 -5.06
N PHE A 404 11.79 9.67 -4.38
CA PHE A 404 11.05 9.58 -3.11
C PHE A 404 11.66 10.49 -2.05
N TYR A 405 12.97 10.38 -1.82
CA TYR A 405 13.66 11.24 -0.84
C TYR A 405 13.74 12.71 -1.25
N ALA A 406 13.69 13.02 -2.54
CA ALA A 406 13.56 14.40 -3.00
C ALA A 406 12.20 15.01 -2.63
N MET A 407 11.16 14.18 -2.45
CA MET A 407 9.81 14.62 -2.12
C MET A 407 9.55 14.82 -0.62
N LEU A 408 10.46 14.40 0.28
CA LEU A 408 10.27 14.56 1.73
C LEU A 408 10.31 16.02 2.19
N ASP A 409 10.81 16.93 1.38
CA ASP A 409 10.88 18.36 1.68
C ASP A 409 9.76 19.13 0.93
N PHE A 410 8.54 19.00 1.43
CA PHE A 410 7.33 19.56 0.80
C PHE A 410 7.38 21.07 0.59
N ASP A 411 7.94 21.80 1.55
CA ASP A 411 7.87 23.28 1.55
C ASP A 411 9.03 23.94 0.82
N ALA A 412 10.14 23.23 0.60
CA ALA A 412 11.37 23.80 0.05
C ALA A 412 11.53 23.56 -1.46
N ASP A 413 10.84 22.58 -2.05
CA ASP A 413 11.05 22.18 -3.45
C ASP A 413 9.86 22.52 -4.37
N PRO A 414 9.95 23.58 -5.18
CA PRO A 414 8.94 23.90 -6.20
C PRO A 414 8.74 22.79 -7.24
N SER A 415 9.72 21.87 -7.35
CA SER A 415 9.67 20.75 -8.30
C SER A 415 8.99 19.50 -7.72
N TRP A 416 8.47 19.54 -6.49
CA TRP A 416 7.82 18.42 -5.82
C TRP A 416 6.79 17.71 -6.72
N TRP A 417 5.93 18.49 -7.38
CA TRP A 417 4.91 17.94 -8.28
C TRP A 417 5.48 17.24 -9.50
N HIS A 418 6.61 17.72 -10.01
CA HIS A 418 7.32 17.07 -11.09
C HIS A 418 7.94 15.74 -10.63
N HIS A 419 8.56 15.72 -9.43
CA HIS A 419 9.10 14.51 -8.83
C HIS A 419 8.00 13.48 -8.56
N SER A 420 6.85 13.89 -8.03
CA SER A 420 5.74 12.98 -7.72
C SER A 420 5.16 12.30 -8.96
N ARG A 421 5.00 13.03 -10.07
CA ARG A 421 4.57 12.45 -11.35
C ARG A 421 5.60 11.46 -11.89
N ARG A 422 6.86 11.88 -11.95
CA ARG A 422 7.93 10.99 -12.41
C ARG A 422 8.03 9.73 -11.58
N LEU A 423 7.94 9.84 -10.26
CA LEU A 423 7.97 8.68 -9.37
C LEU A 423 6.75 7.78 -9.59
N THR A 424 5.56 8.36 -9.73
CA THR A 424 4.33 7.60 -10.02
C THR A 424 4.44 6.81 -11.33
N ASP A 425 4.90 7.46 -12.42
CA ASP A 425 5.05 6.81 -13.71
C ASP A 425 6.15 5.74 -13.70
N LEU A 426 7.26 6.01 -12.99
CA LEU A 426 8.36 5.07 -12.82
C LEU A 426 7.90 3.83 -12.05
N LEU A 427 7.21 4.01 -10.92
CA LEU A 427 6.73 2.89 -10.09
C LEU A 427 5.66 2.07 -10.81
N ARG A 428 4.79 2.71 -11.60
CA ARG A 428 3.85 2.00 -12.47
C ARG A 428 4.62 1.13 -13.47
N SER A 429 5.59 1.68 -14.18
CA SER A 429 6.42 0.92 -15.12
C SER A 429 7.18 -0.21 -14.42
N LEU A 430 7.71 0.03 -13.22
CA LEU A 430 8.43 -0.99 -12.44
C LEU A 430 7.51 -2.15 -12.08
N THR A 431 6.31 -1.88 -11.55
CA THR A 431 5.34 -2.93 -11.16
C THR A 431 4.72 -3.65 -12.37
N GLU A 432 4.64 -3.01 -13.54
CA GLU A 432 4.20 -3.64 -14.79
C GLU A 432 5.29 -4.55 -15.39
N LEU A 433 6.55 -4.13 -15.39
CA LEU A 433 7.68 -4.89 -15.91
C LEU A 433 8.10 -6.03 -14.98
N TYR A 434 8.01 -5.81 -13.66
CA TYR A 434 8.43 -6.73 -12.61
C TYR A 434 7.30 -6.97 -11.58
N PRO A 435 6.18 -7.61 -12.00
CA PRO A 435 5.01 -7.78 -11.13
C PRO A 435 5.27 -8.67 -9.91
N GLU A 436 6.32 -9.50 -9.94
CA GLU A 436 6.74 -10.36 -8.83
C GLU A 436 7.83 -9.71 -7.96
N ASP A 437 8.17 -8.43 -8.18
CA ASP A 437 9.18 -7.75 -7.39
C ASP A 437 8.59 -7.08 -6.14
N PRO A 438 8.94 -7.53 -4.92
CA PRO A 438 8.39 -6.98 -3.69
C PRO A 438 8.81 -5.52 -3.46
N GLU A 439 10.02 -5.11 -3.91
CA GLU A 439 10.52 -3.75 -3.68
C GLU A 439 9.78 -2.72 -4.53
N GLY A 440 9.42 -3.05 -5.77
CA GLY A 440 8.63 -2.17 -6.63
C GLY A 440 7.23 -1.89 -6.05
N TRP A 441 6.55 -2.93 -5.59
CA TRP A 441 5.25 -2.81 -4.94
C TRP A 441 5.33 -2.09 -3.59
N PHE A 442 6.37 -2.37 -2.80
CA PHE A 442 6.62 -1.67 -1.55
C PHE A 442 6.81 -0.17 -1.78
N MET A 443 7.68 0.24 -2.72
CA MET A 443 7.88 1.66 -3.05
C MET A 443 6.61 2.35 -3.55
N LEU A 444 5.74 1.63 -4.26
CA LEU A 444 4.43 2.16 -4.66
C LEU A 444 3.52 2.35 -3.43
N GLY A 445 3.59 1.43 -2.46
CA GLY A 445 2.93 1.55 -1.17
C GLY A 445 3.42 2.78 -0.39
N GLU A 446 4.74 2.95 -0.27
CA GLU A 446 5.38 4.10 0.38
C GLU A 446 4.96 5.44 -0.25
N LEU A 447 4.98 5.54 -1.59
CA LEU A 447 4.49 6.73 -2.28
C LEU A 447 3.04 7.04 -1.91
N ARG A 448 2.19 6.03 -1.91
CA ARG A 448 0.77 6.20 -1.61
C ARG A 448 0.51 6.48 -0.13
N HIS A 449 1.28 5.88 0.76
CA HIS A 449 1.19 6.09 2.20
C HIS A 449 1.62 7.51 2.59
N HIS A 450 2.84 7.90 2.24
CA HIS A 450 3.41 9.18 2.66
C HIS A 450 2.86 10.38 1.90
N PHE A 451 2.54 10.22 0.63
CA PHE A 451 2.17 11.31 -0.28
C PHE A 451 0.77 11.17 -0.88
N GLY A 452 -0.02 10.19 -0.42
CA GLY A 452 -1.33 9.88 -0.98
C GLY A 452 -2.28 11.07 -1.03
N HIS A 453 -2.23 11.94 -0.02
CA HIS A 453 -3.00 13.17 0.02
C HIS A 453 -2.62 14.16 -1.10
N GLY A 454 -1.35 14.18 -1.52
CA GLY A 454 -0.85 15.03 -2.62
C GLY A 454 -1.02 14.38 -4.00
N VAL A 455 -0.98 13.06 -4.10
CA VAL A 455 -1.11 12.33 -5.38
C VAL A 455 -2.52 11.77 -5.62
N GLY A 456 -3.48 12.06 -4.73
CA GLY A 456 -4.89 11.72 -4.91
C GLY A 456 -5.22 10.24 -4.70
N THR A 457 -4.46 9.53 -3.85
CA THR A 457 -4.68 8.11 -3.56
C THR A 457 -5.30 7.89 -2.18
N SER A 458 -5.88 6.70 -1.96
CA SER A 458 -6.53 6.30 -0.72
C SER A 458 -5.70 5.30 0.09
N TYR A 459 -6.01 5.15 1.39
CA TYR A 459 -5.44 4.09 2.24
C TYR A 459 -5.62 2.69 1.65
N VAL A 460 -6.77 2.42 1.02
CA VAL A 460 -7.04 1.12 0.38
C VAL A 460 -6.04 0.84 -0.75
N GLN A 461 -5.75 1.85 -1.58
CA GLN A 461 -4.79 1.70 -2.67
C GLN A 461 -3.34 1.53 -2.17
N ALA A 462 -2.96 2.17 -1.06
CA ALA A 462 -1.67 1.95 -0.45
C ALA A 462 -1.56 0.52 0.12
N MET A 463 -2.60 0.06 0.86
CA MET A 463 -2.68 -1.31 1.36
C MET A 463 -2.61 -2.37 0.25
N GLU A 464 -3.26 -2.13 -0.91
CA GLU A 464 -3.18 -3.03 -2.06
C GLU A 464 -1.73 -3.20 -2.54
N ALA A 465 -0.97 -2.11 -2.61
CA ALA A 465 0.43 -2.18 -3.03
C ALA A 465 1.30 -2.96 -2.03
N PHE A 466 1.14 -2.70 -0.73
CA PHE A 466 1.84 -3.47 0.31
C PHE A 466 1.42 -4.95 0.32
N ALA A 467 0.15 -5.24 0.10
CA ALA A 467 -0.33 -6.63 0.00
C ALA A 467 0.31 -7.36 -1.18
N HIS A 468 0.51 -6.69 -2.33
CA HIS A 468 1.27 -7.25 -3.46
C HIS A 468 2.73 -7.52 -3.09
N ALA A 469 3.39 -6.61 -2.37
CA ALA A 469 4.77 -6.80 -1.91
C ALA A 469 4.90 -8.03 -0.99
N VAL A 470 4.00 -8.18 -0.01
CA VAL A 470 3.95 -9.34 0.90
C VAL A 470 3.60 -10.64 0.15
N ALA A 471 2.73 -10.58 -0.85
CA ALA A 471 2.39 -11.75 -1.67
C ALA A 471 3.55 -12.20 -2.56
N ALA A 472 4.34 -11.26 -3.08
CA ALA A 472 5.55 -11.55 -3.85
C ALA A 472 6.64 -12.19 -2.96
N ASP A 473 6.91 -11.57 -1.80
CA ASP A 473 7.86 -12.09 -0.80
C ASP A 473 7.34 -11.88 0.62
N SER A 474 6.81 -12.95 1.22
CA SER A 474 6.30 -12.90 2.60
C SER A 474 7.38 -12.72 3.68
N ALA A 475 8.66 -12.71 3.33
CA ALA A 475 9.76 -12.38 4.23
C ALA A 475 10.26 -10.94 4.06
N TYR A 476 9.68 -10.17 3.14
CA TYR A 476 10.04 -8.77 2.95
C TYR A 476 9.46 -7.91 4.08
N ALA A 477 10.19 -7.84 5.20
CA ALA A 477 9.75 -7.21 6.45
C ALA A 477 9.24 -5.76 6.30
N PRO A 478 9.86 -4.88 5.49
CA PRO A 478 9.39 -3.49 5.34
C PRO A 478 7.91 -3.37 4.94
N ALA A 479 7.39 -4.29 4.13
CA ALA A 479 6.02 -4.22 3.62
C ALA A 479 4.91 -4.50 4.65
N TYR A 480 5.27 -4.84 5.90
CA TYR A 480 4.29 -5.14 6.95
C TYR A 480 3.90 -3.94 7.82
N ILE A 481 4.74 -2.90 7.91
CA ILE A 481 4.61 -1.86 8.94
C ILE A 481 3.43 -0.92 8.64
N HIS A 482 3.46 -0.20 7.54
CA HIS A 482 2.42 0.78 7.20
C HIS A 482 1.03 0.18 7.01
N PRO A 483 0.85 -1.05 6.47
CA PRO A 483 -0.47 -1.68 6.43
C PRO A 483 -1.15 -1.84 7.79
N ILE A 484 -0.39 -1.94 8.88
CA ILE A 484 -0.95 -1.99 10.25
C ILE A 484 -1.65 -0.68 10.57
N GLU A 485 -0.97 0.45 10.33
CA GLU A 485 -1.49 1.79 10.58
C GLU A 485 -2.73 2.09 9.71
N GLU A 486 -2.65 1.71 8.44
CA GLU A 486 -3.73 1.92 7.49
C GLU A 486 -4.96 1.06 7.81
N ALA A 487 -4.76 -0.21 8.15
CA ALA A 487 -5.85 -1.09 8.56
C ALA A 487 -6.56 -0.56 9.81
N LEU A 488 -5.79 -0.07 10.81
CA LEU A 488 -6.37 0.55 12.00
C LEU A 488 -7.11 1.86 11.67
N SER A 489 -6.55 2.69 10.79
CA SER A 489 -7.22 3.91 10.31
C SER A 489 -8.54 3.63 9.58
N LEU A 490 -8.65 2.48 8.93
CA LEU A 490 -9.86 1.99 8.25
C LEU A 490 -10.83 1.26 9.19
N GLY A 491 -10.51 1.13 10.49
CA GLY A 491 -11.32 0.39 11.45
C GLY A 491 -11.29 -1.13 11.24
N GLN A 492 -10.18 -1.68 10.75
CA GLN A 492 -9.98 -3.10 10.46
C GLN A 492 -8.91 -3.75 11.37
N PRO A 493 -9.14 -3.84 12.69
CA PRO A 493 -8.13 -4.34 13.63
C PRO A 493 -7.71 -5.79 13.35
N ASP A 494 -8.62 -6.65 12.88
CA ASP A 494 -8.28 -8.04 12.53
C ASP A 494 -7.28 -8.11 11.38
N LEU A 495 -7.37 -7.19 10.42
CA LEU A 495 -6.41 -7.09 9.31
C LEU A 495 -5.06 -6.57 9.83
N ALA A 496 -5.06 -5.54 10.66
CA ALA A 496 -3.85 -5.05 11.31
C ALA A 496 -3.14 -6.15 12.08
N GLN A 497 -3.89 -6.94 12.86
CA GLN A 497 -3.35 -8.06 13.63
C GLN A 497 -2.72 -9.14 12.74
N ARG A 498 -3.26 -9.41 11.55
CA ARG A 498 -2.62 -10.33 10.59
C ARG A 498 -1.26 -9.81 10.13
N TYR A 499 -1.14 -8.51 9.84
CA TYR A 499 0.15 -7.92 9.47
C TYR A 499 1.15 -7.93 10.62
N VAL A 500 0.72 -7.60 11.84
CA VAL A 500 1.57 -7.70 13.05
C VAL A 500 2.11 -9.12 13.22
N ARG A 501 1.24 -10.13 13.18
CA ARG A 501 1.65 -11.55 13.32
C ARG A 501 2.56 -11.98 12.18
N GLY A 502 2.31 -11.53 10.96
CA GLY A 502 3.17 -11.78 9.81
C GLY A 502 4.59 -11.25 10.04
N TYR A 503 4.69 -10.00 10.48
CA TYR A 503 5.99 -9.40 10.82
C TYR A 503 6.71 -10.15 11.95
N LEU A 504 6.03 -10.41 13.07
CA LEU A 504 6.63 -11.10 14.23
C LEU A 504 7.08 -12.53 13.91
N ALA A 505 6.41 -13.20 12.95
CA ALA A 505 6.80 -14.53 12.48
C ALA A 505 8.18 -14.54 11.77
N LEU A 506 8.64 -13.39 11.25
CA LEU A 506 9.98 -13.24 10.67
C LEU A 506 11.09 -13.21 11.74
N LYS A 507 10.72 -13.12 13.02
CA LYS A 507 11.62 -13.02 14.16
C LYS A 507 12.61 -11.84 14.04
N PRO A 508 12.10 -10.62 13.75
CA PRO A 508 12.97 -9.45 13.62
C PRO A 508 13.71 -9.16 14.92
N THR A 509 14.86 -8.51 14.80
CA THR A 509 15.68 -8.12 15.96
C THR A 509 15.73 -6.60 16.16
N ASP A 510 14.88 -5.86 15.42
CA ASP A 510 14.80 -4.40 15.45
C ASP A 510 13.81 -3.89 16.51
N PHE A 511 13.77 -2.58 16.66
CA PHE A 511 12.92 -1.90 17.64
C PHE A 511 11.42 -1.99 17.29
N PHE A 512 11.04 -2.23 16.02
CA PHE A 512 9.64 -2.43 15.63
C PHE A 512 9.03 -3.66 16.28
N ARG A 513 9.81 -4.71 16.51
CA ARG A 513 9.33 -5.96 17.11
C ARG A 513 8.58 -5.74 18.42
N ASP A 514 9.22 -5.06 19.38
CA ASP A 514 8.63 -4.88 20.72
C ASP A 514 7.45 -3.90 20.68
N GLY A 515 7.48 -2.92 19.77
CA GLY A 515 6.40 -1.98 19.54
C GLY A 515 5.17 -2.64 18.88
N LEU A 516 5.40 -3.51 17.91
CA LEU A 516 4.31 -4.25 17.26
C LEU A 516 3.73 -5.35 18.16
N ASP A 517 4.54 -6.01 18.97
CA ASP A 517 4.04 -6.92 20.00
C ASP A 517 3.19 -6.18 21.06
N LEU A 518 3.58 -4.96 21.40
CA LEU A 518 2.75 -4.07 22.22
C LEU A 518 1.46 -3.68 21.50
N THR A 519 1.53 -3.37 20.21
CA THR A 519 0.36 -3.03 19.39
C THR A 519 -0.63 -4.20 19.33
N ASP A 520 -0.15 -5.45 19.12
CA ASP A 520 -0.98 -6.66 19.18
C ASP A 520 -1.69 -6.80 20.53
N ALA A 521 -0.95 -6.55 21.63
CA ALA A 521 -1.53 -6.61 22.97
C ALA A 521 -2.60 -5.52 23.21
N LEU A 522 -2.44 -4.35 22.61
CA LEU A 522 -3.38 -3.23 22.73
C LEU A 522 -4.64 -3.42 21.87
N MET A 523 -4.56 -4.19 20.79
CA MET A 523 -5.73 -4.57 19.98
C MET A 523 -6.62 -5.63 20.64
N ASP A 524 -6.12 -6.34 21.65
CA ASP A 524 -6.88 -7.35 22.39
C ASP A 524 -7.58 -6.72 23.63
N PRO A 525 -8.94 -6.61 23.65
CA PRO A 525 -9.65 -5.99 24.77
C PRO A 525 -9.45 -6.72 26.11
N ALA A 526 -9.15 -7.99 26.12
CA ALA A 526 -8.88 -8.77 27.33
C ALA A 526 -7.50 -8.43 27.90
N ARG A 527 -6.50 -8.34 27.02
CA ARG A 527 -5.12 -7.98 27.39
C ARG A 527 -4.99 -6.52 27.79
N THR A 528 -5.71 -5.62 27.12
CA THR A 528 -5.69 -4.15 27.39
C THR A 528 -6.03 -3.79 28.82
N ARG A 529 -6.89 -4.57 29.48
CA ARG A 529 -7.31 -4.36 30.88
C ARG A 529 -6.44 -5.10 31.89
N SER A 530 -5.42 -5.84 31.47
CA SER A 530 -4.59 -6.63 32.35
C SER A 530 -3.61 -5.78 33.16
N SER A 531 -3.35 -6.18 34.43
CA SER A 531 -2.31 -5.58 35.26
C SER A 531 -0.90 -5.83 34.70
N GLU A 532 -0.74 -6.87 33.91
CA GLU A 532 0.51 -7.21 33.23
C GLU A 532 0.86 -6.18 32.16
N LEU A 533 -0.10 -5.82 31.29
CA LEU A 533 0.11 -4.78 30.27
C LEU A 533 0.40 -3.42 30.92
N SER A 534 -0.29 -3.09 32.03
CA SER A 534 0.01 -1.87 32.77
C SER A 534 1.45 -1.84 33.27
N ARG A 535 1.93 -2.91 33.90
CA ARG A 535 3.32 -3.00 34.36
C ARG A 535 4.32 -2.95 33.21
N ARG A 536 3.99 -3.60 32.08
CA ARG A 536 4.82 -3.55 30.88
C ARG A 536 4.96 -2.14 30.32
N LEU A 537 3.86 -1.36 30.25
CA LEU A 537 3.87 0.01 29.81
C LEU A 537 4.71 0.93 30.71
N ASP A 538 4.78 0.64 32.02
CA ASP A 538 5.57 1.39 32.98
C ASP A 538 7.08 1.12 32.89
N SER A 539 7.50 0.02 32.25
CA SER A 539 8.90 -0.45 32.19
C SER A 539 9.50 -0.53 30.77
N ILE A 540 8.68 -0.42 29.72
CA ILE A 540 9.13 -0.58 28.34
C ILE A 540 9.90 0.67 27.86
N ALA A 541 10.86 0.49 26.95
CA ALA A 541 11.62 1.58 26.36
C ALA A 541 10.73 2.53 25.52
N ALA A 542 11.24 3.74 25.24
CA ALA A 542 10.49 4.76 24.51
C ALA A 542 10.15 4.36 23.06
N ASP A 543 11.08 3.71 22.35
CA ASP A 543 10.91 3.36 20.95
C ASP A 543 9.72 2.41 20.68
N PRO A 544 9.54 1.29 21.43
CA PRO A 544 8.33 0.47 21.33
C PRO A 544 7.04 1.20 21.66
N LEU A 545 7.05 2.11 22.65
CA LEU A 545 5.89 2.94 22.98
C LEU A 545 5.52 3.85 21.80
N TYR A 546 6.53 4.40 21.14
CA TYR A 546 6.35 5.25 19.97
C TYR A 546 5.74 4.48 18.79
N VAL A 547 6.27 3.31 18.45
CA VAL A 547 5.71 2.46 17.39
C VAL A 547 4.25 2.13 17.67
N ALA A 548 3.93 1.76 18.93
CA ALA A 548 2.56 1.46 19.31
C ALA A 548 1.64 2.70 19.29
N LEU A 549 2.15 3.85 19.72
CA LEU A 549 1.43 5.13 19.63
C LEU A 549 1.10 5.44 18.17
N PHE A 550 2.10 5.36 17.31
CA PHE A 550 1.98 5.69 15.91
C PHE A 550 0.98 4.79 15.17
N ALA A 551 1.00 3.50 15.46
CA ALA A 551 0.03 2.55 14.91
C ALA A 551 -1.40 2.82 15.39
N THR A 552 -1.59 3.27 16.66
CA THR A 552 -2.91 3.31 17.29
C THR A 552 -3.56 4.69 17.35
N TYR A 553 -2.83 5.78 17.12
CA TYR A 553 -3.33 7.12 17.43
C TYR A 553 -4.51 7.60 16.54
N ARG A 554 -4.72 6.99 15.36
CA ARG A 554 -5.87 7.22 14.48
C ARG A 554 -7.03 6.25 14.69
N TRP A 555 -6.83 5.18 15.45
CA TRP A 555 -7.82 4.15 15.63
C TRP A 555 -8.88 4.56 16.67
N GLY A 556 -10.16 4.65 16.25
CA GLY A 556 -11.27 5.19 17.04
C GLY A 556 -11.45 4.51 18.40
N ASP A 557 -11.38 3.18 18.48
CA ASP A 557 -11.66 2.42 19.70
C ASP A 557 -10.55 2.49 20.76
N SER A 558 -9.31 2.83 20.38
CA SER A 558 -8.19 2.87 21.33
C SER A 558 -7.62 4.27 21.56
N LEU A 559 -8.38 5.30 21.27
CA LEU A 559 -7.97 6.68 21.47
C LEU A 559 -7.51 7.00 22.92
N ALA A 560 -8.15 6.41 23.94
CA ALA A 560 -7.68 6.53 25.32
C ALA A 560 -6.30 5.89 25.52
N THR A 561 -6.04 4.79 24.83
CA THR A 561 -4.74 4.11 24.82
C THR A 561 -3.68 4.98 24.12
N ALA A 562 -4.02 5.56 22.96
CA ALA A 562 -3.11 6.47 22.24
C ALA A 562 -2.72 7.69 23.08
N VAL A 563 -3.68 8.31 23.81
CA VAL A 563 -3.39 9.41 24.74
C VAL A 563 -2.49 8.94 25.89
N ARG A 564 -2.76 7.76 26.47
CA ARG A 564 -1.89 7.18 27.52
C ARG A 564 -0.47 6.93 27.02
N LEU A 565 -0.33 6.34 25.84
CA LEU A 565 0.97 6.13 25.20
C LEU A 565 1.68 7.45 24.93
N GLY A 566 0.96 8.44 24.42
CA GLY A 566 1.48 9.79 24.18
C GLY A 566 2.03 10.44 25.44
N HIS A 567 1.32 10.32 26.58
CA HIS A 567 1.83 10.81 27.88
C HIS A 567 3.10 10.08 28.33
N LEU A 568 3.18 8.77 28.15
CA LEU A 568 4.36 7.98 28.49
C LEU A 568 5.57 8.38 27.63
N VAL A 569 5.37 8.55 26.32
CA VAL A 569 6.44 9.02 25.41
C VAL A 569 6.87 10.44 25.75
N ALA A 570 5.92 11.37 25.96
CA ALA A 570 6.21 12.76 26.30
C ALA A 570 6.90 12.93 27.65
N ALA A 571 6.65 12.02 28.61
CA ALA A 571 7.28 12.05 29.94
C ALA A 571 8.79 11.70 29.90
N GLY A 572 9.30 11.16 28.81
CA GLY A 572 10.73 10.86 28.63
C GLY A 572 11.33 9.88 29.67
N ARG A 573 10.50 9.05 30.29
CA ARG A 573 10.90 8.22 31.47
C ARG A 573 11.82 7.07 31.12
N HIS A 574 11.94 6.72 29.85
CA HIS A 574 12.62 5.51 29.43
C HIS A 574 13.75 5.89 28.47
N ALA A 575 14.99 5.86 28.98
CA ALA A 575 16.20 6.03 28.18
C ALA A 575 16.33 4.82 27.22
N GLY A 576 15.88 4.98 25.99
CA GLY A 576 16.13 4.08 24.87
C GLY A 576 17.07 4.74 23.87
N VAL A 577 17.40 4.03 22.80
CA VAL A 577 18.16 4.60 21.67
C VAL A 577 17.38 5.77 21.08
N PRO A 578 18.02 6.91 20.79
CA PRO A 578 17.34 8.20 20.55
C PRO A 578 16.65 8.33 19.18
N ILE A 579 15.97 7.29 18.65
CA ILE A 579 15.28 7.41 17.36
C ILE A 579 14.14 8.42 17.45
N PHE A 580 13.34 8.36 18.51
CA PHE A 580 12.19 9.24 18.72
C PHE A 580 12.17 9.83 20.14
N ALA A 581 13.30 9.77 20.83
CA ALA A 581 13.44 10.10 22.25
C ALA A 581 13.59 11.59 22.52
N GLU A 582 13.39 12.46 21.53
CA GLU A 582 13.24 13.88 21.84
C GLU A 582 11.89 14.10 22.52
N PRO A 583 11.86 14.58 23.78
CA PRO A 583 10.60 14.87 24.48
C PRO A 583 9.69 15.82 23.66
N ALA A 584 10.27 16.70 22.83
CA ALA A 584 9.55 17.55 21.91
C ALA A 584 8.71 16.75 20.91
N PHE A 585 9.28 15.71 20.31
CA PHE A 585 8.55 14.87 19.35
C PHE A 585 7.38 14.12 20.01
N GLY A 586 7.62 13.53 21.19
CA GLY A 586 6.57 12.89 21.99
C GLY A 586 5.44 13.85 22.35
N ARG A 587 5.76 15.09 22.76
CA ARG A 587 4.77 16.14 23.02
C ARG A 587 3.98 16.52 21.77
N THR A 588 4.65 16.66 20.64
CA THR A 588 3.99 16.95 19.37
C THR A 588 2.96 15.87 19.00
N LYS A 589 3.33 14.59 19.06
CA LYS A 589 2.41 13.49 18.75
C LYS A 589 1.29 13.35 19.77
N LEU A 590 1.56 13.60 21.05
CA LEU A 590 0.52 13.68 22.07
C LEU A 590 -0.45 14.85 21.78
N ALA A 591 0.06 16.01 21.39
CA ALA A 591 -0.79 17.15 21.06
C ALA A 591 -1.72 16.85 19.87
N TYR A 592 -1.22 16.20 18.82
CA TYR A 592 -2.07 15.74 17.71
C TYR A 592 -3.14 14.73 18.18
N ALA A 593 -2.76 13.74 19.00
CA ALA A 593 -3.72 12.77 19.51
C ALA A 593 -4.82 13.41 20.38
N LEU A 594 -4.46 14.38 21.21
CA LEU A 594 -5.39 15.15 22.03
C LEU A 594 -6.29 16.06 21.20
N ALA A 595 -5.72 16.80 20.26
CA ALA A 595 -6.44 17.69 19.37
C ALA A 595 -7.45 16.93 18.49
N TRP A 596 -7.06 15.79 17.95
CA TRP A 596 -7.94 14.89 17.21
C TRP A 596 -9.18 14.49 18.02
N ARG A 597 -9.02 14.24 19.32
CA ARG A 597 -10.14 13.94 20.22
C ARG A 597 -10.97 15.14 20.65
N GLY A 598 -10.60 16.34 20.23
CA GLY A 598 -11.25 17.57 20.66
C GLY A 598 -10.86 18.01 22.08
N ARG A 599 -9.79 17.46 22.69
CA ARG A 599 -9.19 17.93 23.95
C ARG A 599 -8.24 19.08 23.65
N LEU A 600 -8.83 20.18 23.18
CA LEU A 600 -8.10 21.30 22.58
C LEU A 600 -7.22 22.03 23.62
N HIS A 601 -7.74 22.24 24.84
CA HIS A 601 -6.99 22.95 25.89
C HIS A 601 -5.76 22.14 26.35
N GLU A 602 -5.91 20.84 26.47
CA GLU A 602 -4.81 19.96 26.84
C GLU A 602 -3.78 19.84 25.71
N ALA A 603 -4.24 19.72 24.47
CA ALA A 603 -3.37 19.73 23.29
C ALA A 603 -2.57 21.02 23.20
N TYR A 604 -3.25 22.17 23.37
CA TYR A 604 -2.61 23.47 23.40
C TYR A 604 -1.56 23.60 24.53
N SER A 605 -1.89 23.15 25.73
CA SER A 605 -0.94 23.18 26.85
C SER A 605 0.27 22.26 26.64
N THR A 606 0.11 21.21 25.86
CA THR A 606 1.15 20.21 25.56
C THR A 606 2.20 20.72 24.56
N ALA A 607 1.79 21.33 23.46
CA ALA A 607 2.71 21.72 22.37
C ALA A 607 2.69 23.23 22.05
N ARG A 608 1.72 24.00 22.54
CA ARG A 608 1.58 25.46 22.32
C ARG A 608 1.89 25.88 20.88
N LEU A 609 3.03 26.54 20.66
CA LEU A 609 3.48 27.05 19.35
C LEU A 609 4.46 26.10 18.65
N GLU A 610 4.75 24.93 19.24
CA GLU A 610 5.64 23.93 18.60
C GLU A 610 5.01 23.37 17.32
N VAL A 611 3.67 23.39 17.22
CA VAL A 611 2.88 22.93 16.07
C VAL A 611 1.99 24.07 15.58
N PRO A 612 2.45 24.90 14.63
CA PRO A 612 1.71 26.06 14.15
C PRO A 612 0.31 25.75 13.60
N GLU A 613 0.15 24.64 12.90
CA GLU A 613 -1.13 24.19 12.32
C GLU A 613 -2.17 23.93 13.41
N LEU A 614 -1.79 23.19 14.47
CA LEU A 614 -2.67 22.94 15.61
C LEU A 614 -3.00 24.24 16.36
N TYR A 615 -2.06 25.18 16.43
CA TYR A 615 -2.33 26.47 17.06
C TYR A 615 -3.43 27.25 16.32
N VAL A 616 -3.42 27.22 14.99
CA VAL A 616 -4.48 27.83 14.18
C VAL A 616 -5.81 27.14 14.43
N ASP A 617 -5.85 25.81 14.37
CA ASP A 617 -7.07 25.03 14.67
C ASP A 617 -7.62 25.36 16.07
N HIS A 618 -6.76 25.44 17.11
CA HIS A 618 -7.16 25.79 18.46
C HIS A 618 -7.75 27.21 18.53
N ALA A 619 -7.18 28.15 17.79
CA ALA A 619 -7.69 29.52 17.72
C ALA A 619 -9.04 29.59 17.01
N GLU A 620 -9.18 28.92 15.85
CA GLU A 620 -10.42 28.87 15.06
C GLU A 620 -11.56 28.21 15.82
N LEU A 621 -11.26 27.20 16.61
CA LEU A 621 -12.23 26.48 17.43
C LEU A 621 -12.49 27.12 18.80
N GLY A 622 -11.82 28.21 19.14
CA GLY A 622 -12.09 28.99 20.35
C GLY A 622 -11.34 28.56 21.60
N ALA A 623 -10.43 27.58 21.51
CA ALA A 623 -9.61 27.14 22.65
C ALA A 623 -8.49 28.13 23.02
N VAL A 624 -8.19 29.08 22.14
CA VAL A 624 -7.25 30.18 22.35
C VAL A 624 -8.01 31.49 22.26
N PRO A 625 -7.87 32.44 23.24
CA PRO A 625 -8.51 33.74 23.17
C PRO A 625 -8.11 34.48 21.90
N ALA A 626 -9.08 35.10 21.22
CA ALA A 626 -8.92 35.76 19.93
C ALA A 626 -7.79 36.80 19.90
N ASP A 627 -7.69 37.65 20.96
CA ASP A 627 -6.63 38.66 21.06
C ASP A 627 -5.23 38.03 21.18
N SER A 628 -5.12 36.91 21.88
CA SER A 628 -3.86 36.17 22.01
C SER A 628 -3.47 35.52 20.69
N ALA A 629 -4.42 34.94 19.96
CA ALA A 629 -4.21 34.34 18.64
C ALA A 629 -3.77 35.41 17.64
N GLU A 630 -4.47 36.56 17.61
CA GLU A 630 -4.14 37.65 16.70
C GLU A 630 -2.73 38.20 16.95
N ALA A 631 -2.32 38.35 18.20
CA ALA A 631 -0.95 38.80 18.53
C ALA A 631 0.13 37.85 17.99
N VAL A 632 -0.11 36.54 18.08
CA VAL A 632 0.80 35.51 17.51
C VAL A 632 0.81 35.58 15.99
N PHE A 633 -0.34 35.66 15.35
CA PHE A 633 -0.45 35.71 13.89
C PHE A 633 0.19 36.98 13.31
N GLN A 634 0.06 38.11 13.98
CA GLN A 634 0.78 39.34 13.62
C GLN A 634 2.31 39.16 13.78
N GLY A 635 2.75 38.47 14.81
CA GLY A 635 4.15 38.13 15.01
C GLY A 635 4.68 37.26 13.87
N TRP A 636 3.92 36.25 13.47
CA TRP A 636 4.27 35.44 12.28
C TRP A 636 4.29 36.28 11.01
N LEU A 637 3.30 37.13 10.84
CA LEU A 637 3.24 38.05 9.68
C LEU A 637 4.48 38.95 9.60
N GLN A 638 5.14 39.27 10.71
CA GLN A 638 6.37 40.05 10.74
C GLN A 638 7.65 39.19 10.53
N SER A 639 7.68 37.97 11.03
CA SER A 639 8.90 37.13 11.09
C SER A 639 8.92 35.99 10.06
N ASP A 640 7.80 35.29 9.85
CA ASP A 640 7.72 34.05 9.06
C ASP A 640 6.43 34.01 8.23
N LEU A 641 6.56 34.32 6.95
CA LEU A 641 5.41 34.36 6.03
C LEU A 641 4.78 32.97 5.81
N GLY A 642 5.58 31.91 5.92
CA GLY A 642 5.10 30.52 5.82
C GLY A 642 4.11 30.20 6.93
N LYS A 643 4.45 30.56 8.20
CA LYS A 643 3.52 30.42 9.32
C LYS A 643 2.34 31.36 9.22
N ALA A 644 2.55 32.63 8.81
CA ALA A 644 1.48 33.61 8.62
C ALA A 644 0.43 33.14 7.59
N ARG A 645 0.81 32.36 6.58
CA ARG A 645 -0.10 31.76 5.61
C ARG A 645 -1.18 30.89 6.27
N LEU A 646 -0.84 30.19 7.35
CA LEU A 646 -1.79 29.35 8.07
C LEU A 646 -2.95 30.17 8.69
N ALA A 647 -2.71 31.44 9.01
CA ALA A 647 -3.71 32.35 9.59
C ALA A 647 -4.58 33.06 8.53
N LEU A 648 -4.42 32.80 7.24
CA LEU A 648 -5.19 33.48 6.17
C LEU A 648 -6.69 33.33 6.37
N TRP A 649 -7.15 32.13 6.70
CA TRP A 649 -8.58 31.84 6.88
C TRP A 649 -9.13 32.40 8.18
N TRP A 650 -8.30 32.53 9.21
CA TRP A 650 -8.63 33.24 10.45
C TRP A 650 -8.96 34.69 10.16
N TRP A 651 -8.10 35.43 9.43
CA TRP A 651 -8.37 36.81 9.07
C TRP A 651 -9.54 36.95 8.08
N ALA A 652 -9.66 36.03 7.13
CA ALA A 652 -10.76 36.00 6.18
C ALA A 652 -12.12 35.83 6.89
N GLY A 653 -12.24 34.87 7.80
CA GLY A 653 -13.45 34.63 8.56
C GLY A 653 -13.90 35.81 9.47
N ARG A 654 -12.95 36.68 9.83
CA ARG A 654 -13.19 37.88 10.63
C ARG A 654 -13.38 39.18 9.80
N GLY A 655 -13.26 39.08 8.48
CA GLY A 655 -13.32 40.23 7.59
C GLY A 655 -12.11 41.18 7.75
N ASP A 656 -10.99 40.71 8.32
CA ASP A 656 -9.81 41.55 8.52
C ASP A 656 -9.00 41.74 7.25
N THR A 657 -9.52 42.63 6.39
CA THR A 657 -8.85 42.99 5.12
C THR A 657 -7.52 43.70 5.34
N THR A 658 -7.29 44.31 6.53
CA THR A 658 -6.04 45.03 6.83
C THR A 658 -4.86 44.06 6.94
N GLN A 659 -5.01 42.98 7.69
CA GLN A 659 -3.93 41.98 7.82
C GLN A 659 -3.71 41.24 6.50
N LEU A 660 -4.78 40.93 5.77
CA LEU A 660 -4.68 40.29 4.46
C LEU A 660 -3.93 41.17 3.44
N HIS A 661 -4.16 42.48 3.41
CA HIS A 661 -3.36 43.40 2.59
C HIS A 661 -1.89 43.44 3.01
N ARG A 662 -1.59 43.44 4.31
CA ARG A 662 -0.20 43.34 4.82
C ARG A 662 0.46 42.02 4.39
N PHE A 663 -0.26 40.91 4.50
CA PHE A 663 0.23 39.63 4.02
C PHE A 663 0.57 39.65 2.51
N LEU A 664 -0.37 40.16 1.71
CA LEU A 664 -0.18 40.27 0.25
C LEU A 664 1.00 41.18 -0.12
N ALA A 665 1.18 42.29 0.56
CA ALA A 665 2.31 43.19 0.34
C ALA A 665 3.65 42.48 0.60
N ARG A 666 3.72 41.64 1.64
CA ARG A 666 4.93 40.84 1.93
C ARG A 666 5.11 39.70 0.92
N ALA A 667 4.04 39.01 0.54
CA ALA A 667 4.09 37.93 -0.44
C ALA A 667 4.60 38.43 -1.80
N GLN A 668 4.18 39.60 -2.23
CA GLN A 668 4.60 40.24 -3.49
C GLN A 668 6.05 40.74 -3.47
N ALA A 669 6.53 41.19 -2.30
CA ALA A 669 7.90 41.68 -2.14
C ALA A 669 8.95 40.55 -2.14
N GLY A 670 8.56 39.30 -1.94
CA GLY A 670 9.44 38.13 -1.91
C GLY A 670 9.57 37.46 -3.27
N THR A 671 10.76 36.91 -3.57
CA THR A 671 10.99 36.14 -4.78
C THR A 671 10.32 34.77 -4.71
N GLY A 672 9.46 34.42 -5.67
CA GLY A 672 9.01 33.06 -5.95
C GLY A 672 7.76 32.56 -5.25
N ARG A 673 6.88 33.43 -4.71
CA ARG A 673 5.71 32.99 -3.91
C ARG A 673 4.35 33.19 -4.57
N GLN A 674 4.21 32.68 -5.78
CA GLN A 674 2.91 32.65 -6.46
C GLN A 674 1.81 32.05 -5.55
N ARG A 675 2.13 30.95 -4.84
CA ARG A 675 1.25 30.29 -3.86
C ARG A 675 0.65 31.27 -2.84
N ASP A 676 1.52 31.99 -2.13
CA ASP A 676 1.10 32.87 -1.04
C ASP A 676 0.26 34.04 -1.56
N THR A 677 0.59 34.55 -2.75
CA THR A 677 -0.16 35.62 -3.41
C THR A 677 -1.58 35.16 -3.79
N GLU A 678 -1.71 34.02 -4.46
CA GLU A 678 -3.00 33.50 -4.89
C GLU A 678 -3.91 33.16 -3.70
N LEU A 679 -3.35 32.52 -2.66
CA LEU A 679 -4.10 32.19 -1.45
C LEU A 679 -4.52 33.45 -0.68
N GLY A 680 -3.62 34.43 -0.56
CA GLY A 680 -3.93 35.72 0.07
C GLY A 680 -5.04 36.47 -0.66
N GLN A 681 -5.08 36.43 -2.00
CA GLN A 681 -6.16 37.02 -2.81
C GLN A 681 -7.49 36.29 -2.59
N ALA A 682 -7.49 34.96 -2.55
CA ALA A 682 -8.69 34.18 -2.27
C ALA A 682 -9.25 34.49 -0.86
N ALA A 683 -8.38 34.57 0.15
CA ALA A 683 -8.73 34.92 1.51
C ALA A 683 -9.29 36.36 1.58
N LEU A 684 -8.71 37.32 0.84
CA LEU A 684 -9.18 38.71 0.77
C LEU A 684 -10.56 38.81 0.11
N ALA A 685 -10.83 38.03 -0.95
CA ALA A 685 -12.15 37.96 -1.55
C ALA A 685 -13.20 37.45 -0.55
N LEU A 686 -12.85 36.40 0.19
CA LEU A 686 -13.73 35.85 1.23
C LEU A 686 -14.00 36.88 2.35
N ALA A 687 -12.94 37.57 2.82
CA ALA A 687 -13.09 38.64 3.83
C ALA A 687 -14.02 39.78 3.39
N ARG A 688 -14.13 40.05 2.10
CA ARG A 688 -15.03 41.02 1.51
C ARG A 688 -16.45 40.50 1.28
N GLY A 689 -16.72 39.25 1.61
CA GLY A 689 -17.99 38.58 1.36
C GLY A 689 -18.18 38.08 -0.08
N ASP A 690 -17.15 38.16 -0.93
CA ASP A 690 -17.20 37.64 -2.30
C ASP A 690 -16.79 36.18 -2.36
N SER A 691 -17.70 35.32 -1.92
CA SER A 691 -17.51 33.88 -1.95
C SER A 691 -17.35 33.32 -3.37
N SER A 692 -17.90 34.02 -4.40
CA SER A 692 -17.79 33.57 -5.79
C SER A 692 -16.39 33.78 -6.34
N ASP A 693 -15.78 34.97 -6.12
CA ASP A 693 -14.39 35.22 -6.50
C ASP A 693 -13.43 34.33 -5.70
N ALA A 694 -13.65 34.20 -4.37
CA ALA A 694 -12.86 33.31 -3.54
C ALA A 694 -12.86 31.87 -4.07
N LEU A 695 -14.05 31.31 -4.38
CA LEU A 695 -14.18 29.97 -4.94
C LEU A 695 -13.52 29.86 -6.32
N GLY A 696 -13.75 30.85 -7.21
CA GLY A 696 -13.12 30.88 -8.52
C GLY A 696 -11.61 30.83 -8.46
N ARG A 697 -10.99 31.62 -7.55
CA ARG A 697 -9.54 31.62 -7.31
C ARG A 697 -9.05 30.27 -6.75
N LEU A 698 -9.75 29.74 -5.75
CA LEU A 698 -9.37 28.46 -5.14
C LEU A 698 -9.51 27.29 -6.13
N LEU A 699 -10.50 27.28 -7.01
CA LEU A 699 -10.63 26.26 -8.06
C LEU A 699 -9.57 26.42 -9.16
N ALA A 700 -9.17 27.64 -9.48
CA ALA A 700 -8.08 27.91 -10.41
C ALA A 700 -6.69 27.70 -9.81
N PHE A 701 -6.58 27.63 -8.48
CA PHE A 701 -5.31 27.42 -7.77
C PHE A 701 -4.77 26.02 -8.07
N PRO A 702 -3.58 25.91 -8.69
CA PRO A 702 -3.02 24.62 -9.05
C PRO A 702 -2.63 23.81 -7.82
N ASP A 703 -3.02 22.54 -7.76
CA ASP A 703 -2.60 21.64 -6.68
C ASP A 703 -1.07 21.49 -6.62
N SER A 704 -0.38 21.71 -7.75
CA SER A 704 1.09 21.73 -7.83
C SER A 704 1.77 22.81 -6.97
N LEU A 705 1.06 23.86 -6.58
CA LEU A 705 1.61 24.91 -5.71
C LEU A 705 1.50 24.57 -4.21
N CYS A 706 0.63 23.62 -3.84
CA CYS A 706 0.46 23.18 -2.46
C CYS A 706 -0.09 21.75 -2.37
N PRO A 707 0.69 20.74 -2.70
CA PRO A 707 0.22 19.36 -2.83
C PRO A 707 -0.35 18.77 -1.53
N GLY A 708 0.14 19.24 -0.37
CA GLY A 708 -0.24 18.77 0.96
C GLY A 708 -1.24 19.66 1.71
N CYS A 709 -1.72 20.74 1.12
CA CYS A 709 -2.56 21.71 1.81
C CYS A 709 -4.01 21.23 1.98
N TYR A 710 -4.24 20.52 3.08
CA TYR A 710 -5.58 20.05 3.44
C TYR A 710 -6.56 21.19 3.72
N ASP A 711 -6.07 22.25 4.37
CA ASP A 711 -6.82 23.46 4.65
C ASP A 711 -7.43 24.08 3.39
N ILE A 712 -6.66 24.19 2.31
CA ILE A 712 -7.16 24.68 1.02
C ILE A 712 -8.25 23.76 0.47
N ARG A 713 -8.03 22.45 0.53
CA ARG A 713 -9.01 21.46 0.07
C ARG A 713 -10.30 21.53 0.89
N LEU A 714 -10.19 21.69 2.20
CA LEU A 714 -11.33 21.85 3.09
C LEU A 714 -12.11 23.13 2.77
N HIS A 715 -11.45 24.27 2.58
CA HIS A 715 -12.11 25.54 2.25
C HIS A 715 -12.76 25.51 0.87
N ARG A 716 -12.12 24.88 -0.12
CA ARG A 716 -12.76 24.62 -1.43
C ARG A 716 -14.07 23.83 -1.25
N ALA A 717 -14.03 22.76 -0.48
CA ALA A 717 -15.20 21.92 -0.23
C ALA A 717 -16.30 22.69 0.51
N GLN A 718 -15.95 23.51 1.50
CA GLN A 718 -16.89 24.37 2.24
C GLN A 718 -17.58 25.36 1.32
N LEU A 719 -16.83 26.06 0.47
CA LEU A 719 -17.37 27.01 -0.49
C LEU A 719 -18.24 26.34 -1.56
N LEU A 720 -17.82 25.19 -2.11
CA LEU A 720 -18.65 24.42 -3.04
C LEU A 720 -19.96 23.99 -2.38
N ALA A 721 -19.91 23.50 -1.16
CA ALA A 721 -21.08 23.08 -0.40
C ALA A 721 -22.02 24.27 -0.07
N SER A 722 -21.47 25.48 0.14
CA SER A 722 -22.25 26.69 0.40
C SER A 722 -23.03 27.19 -0.83
N VAL A 723 -22.54 26.89 -2.04
CA VAL A 723 -23.21 27.24 -3.30
C VAL A 723 -23.99 26.07 -3.91
N GLY A 724 -24.20 24.97 -3.16
CA GLY A 724 -24.99 23.83 -3.58
C GLY A 724 -24.28 22.86 -4.56
N ARG A 725 -22.96 23.02 -4.80
CA ARG A 725 -22.15 22.10 -5.62
C ARG A 725 -21.68 20.88 -4.79
N ASP A 726 -22.65 20.19 -4.20
CA ASP A 726 -22.40 19.14 -3.20
C ASP A 726 -21.62 17.94 -3.74
N ARG A 727 -21.85 17.54 -5.00
CA ARG A 727 -21.09 16.42 -5.59
C ARG A 727 -19.60 16.73 -5.68
N GLU A 728 -19.24 17.92 -6.12
CA GLU A 728 -17.85 18.36 -6.22
C GLU A 728 -17.20 18.52 -4.83
N ALA A 729 -17.96 19.02 -3.85
CA ALA A 729 -17.50 19.07 -2.47
C ALA A 729 -17.20 17.64 -1.93
N ALA A 730 -18.09 16.68 -2.19
CA ALA A 730 -17.94 15.29 -1.80
C ALA A 730 -16.70 14.63 -2.44
N ASP A 731 -16.41 14.95 -3.70
CA ASP A 731 -15.26 14.41 -4.42
C ASP A 731 -13.93 14.97 -3.85
N LEU A 732 -13.90 16.24 -3.42
CA LEU A 732 -12.74 16.84 -2.75
C LEU A 732 -12.48 16.27 -1.36
N LEU A 733 -13.50 15.80 -0.65
CA LEU A 733 -13.38 15.22 0.68
C LEU A 733 -13.02 13.72 0.68
N ALA A 734 -13.16 13.03 -0.47
CA ALA A 734 -12.94 11.60 -0.59
C ALA A 734 -11.47 11.14 -0.47
N PRO A 735 -10.44 11.88 -0.96
CA PRO A 735 -9.06 11.46 -0.84
C PRO A 735 -8.56 11.47 0.61
N MET A 736 -7.52 10.64 0.84
CA MET A 736 -6.82 10.51 2.12
C MET A 736 -6.49 11.86 2.77
N PRO A 737 -6.78 12.06 4.07
CA PRO A 737 -6.33 13.24 4.80
C PRO A 737 -4.81 13.20 5.02
N PRO A 738 -4.18 14.33 5.41
CA PRO A 738 -2.77 14.36 5.79
C PRO A 738 -2.43 13.37 6.91
N TYR A 739 -1.14 13.06 7.00
CA TYR A 739 -0.62 12.04 7.89
C TYR A 739 -0.90 12.30 9.38
N ASP A 740 -0.70 13.52 9.86
CA ASP A 740 -1.00 13.88 11.25
C ASP A 740 -2.47 14.33 11.41
N PRO A 741 -3.23 13.73 12.34
CA PRO A 741 -4.65 14.04 12.51
C PRO A 741 -4.84 15.38 13.21
N THR A 742 -5.62 16.27 12.60
CA THR A 742 -5.95 17.59 13.14
C THR A 742 -7.46 17.76 13.33
N PRO A 743 -7.90 18.70 14.18
CA PRO A 743 -9.32 19.03 14.31
C PRO A 743 -9.98 19.42 12.97
N SER A 744 -9.25 20.11 12.10
CA SER A 744 -9.74 20.47 10.75
C SER A 744 -10.13 19.27 9.91
N GLN A 745 -9.47 18.13 10.09
CA GLN A 745 -9.88 16.89 9.40
C GLN A 745 -11.22 16.36 9.94
N VAL A 746 -11.49 16.51 11.24
CA VAL A 746 -12.80 16.14 11.83
C VAL A 746 -13.89 17.07 11.31
N LEU A 747 -13.58 18.37 11.13
CA LEU A 747 -14.47 19.32 10.44
C LEU A 747 -14.76 18.90 9.01
N GLY A 748 -13.77 18.38 8.30
CA GLY A 748 -13.93 17.81 6.95
C GLY A 748 -14.87 16.60 6.95
N ILE A 749 -14.73 15.71 7.94
CA ILE A 749 -15.63 14.54 8.11
C ILE A 749 -17.06 15.02 8.44
N LEU A 750 -17.23 16.04 9.29
CA LEU A 750 -18.53 16.62 9.59
C LEU A 750 -19.16 17.23 8.33
N LEU A 751 -18.38 17.97 7.52
CA LEU A 751 -18.81 18.51 6.23
C LEU A 751 -19.20 17.38 5.27
N GLU A 752 -18.45 16.29 5.21
CA GLU A 752 -18.80 15.10 4.43
C GLU A 752 -20.17 14.55 4.85
N GLY A 753 -20.46 14.50 6.13
CA GLY A 753 -21.76 14.10 6.66
C GLY A 753 -22.88 14.98 6.14
N ARG A 754 -22.71 16.31 6.21
CA ARG A 754 -23.69 17.32 5.71
C ARG A 754 -23.94 17.16 4.22
N VAL A 755 -22.86 17.06 3.45
CA VAL A 755 -22.91 16.97 1.98
C VAL A 755 -23.56 15.65 1.56
N ALA A 756 -23.16 14.54 2.15
CA ALA A 756 -23.74 13.23 1.87
C ALA A 756 -25.23 13.15 2.25
N GLU A 757 -25.66 13.82 3.34
CA GLU A 757 -27.07 13.91 3.71
C GLU A 757 -27.88 14.66 2.63
N ARG A 758 -27.39 15.81 2.12
CA ARG A 758 -28.03 16.57 1.03
C ARG A 758 -28.06 15.78 -0.29
N LEU A 759 -27.03 15.00 -0.56
CA LEU A 759 -26.96 14.11 -1.74
C LEU A 759 -27.86 12.85 -1.60
N GLY A 760 -28.48 12.62 -0.42
CA GLY A 760 -29.27 11.43 -0.15
C GLY A 760 -28.44 10.17 0.12
N GLU A 761 -27.12 10.29 0.28
CA GLU A 761 -26.17 9.20 0.55
C GLU A 761 -26.19 8.80 2.04
N LYS A 762 -27.33 8.30 2.51
CA LYS A 762 -27.60 8.07 3.94
C LYS A 762 -26.53 7.24 4.66
N ALA A 763 -26.00 6.20 4.01
CA ALA A 763 -24.98 5.35 4.61
C ALA A 763 -23.67 6.10 4.84
N ARG A 764 -23.24 6.90 3.86
CA ARG A 764 -22.06 7.75 3.93
C ARG A 764 -22.22 8.82 5.00
N ALA A 765 -23.36 9.52 5.01
CA ALA A 765 -23.66 10.55 6.01
C ALA A 765 -23.65 9.96 7.45
N ARG A 766 -24.32 8.80 7.65
CA ARG A 766 -24.34 8.13 8.95
C ARG A 766 -22.94 7.72 9.41
N ARG A 767 -22.11 7.20 8.52
CA ARG A 767 -20.71 6.84 8.84
C ARG A 767 -19.93 8.08 9.28
N ALA A 768 -20.01 9.17 8.52
CA ALA A 768 -19.30 10.41 8.82
C ALA A 768 -19.73 10.98 10.19
N TYR A 769 -21.02 11.14 10.45
CA TYR A 769 -21.50 11.64 11.74
C TYR A 769 -21.15 10.71 12.91
N ARG A 770 -21.16 9.39 12.71
CA ARG A 770 -20.73 8.42 13.73
C ARG A 770 -19.26 8.63 14.09
N ILE A 771 -18.37 8.75 13.09
CA ILE A 771 -16.96 8.99 13.31
C ILE A 771 -16.75 10.27 14.15
N VAL A 772 -17.42 11.38 13.81
CA VAL A 772 -17.33 12.62 14.58
C VAL A 772 -17.80 12.42 16.03
N THR A 773 -18.93 11.74 16.25
CA THR A 773 -19.48 11.51 17.61
C THR A 773 -18.61 10.57 18.45
N GLU A 774 -17.91 9.65 17.83
CA GLU A 774 -16.96 8.74 18.48
C GLU A 774 -15.65 9.45 18.83
N ILE A 775 -15.06 10.18 17.87
CA ILE A 775 -13.82 10.91 18.07
C ILE A 775 -13.99 12.00 19.14
N TRP A 776 -15.06 12.79 19.05
CA TRP A 776 -15.30 13.92 19.95
C TRP A 776 -16.19 13.60 21.15
N ARG A 777 -16.30 12.34 21.52
CA ARG A 777 -17.15 11.90 22.66
C ARG A 777 -16.82 12.62 23.96
N GLU A 778 -15.57 12.92 24.20
CA GLU A 778 -15.03 13.60 25.39
C GLU A 778 -14.39 14.96 25.03
N ALA A 779 -14.91 15.62 24.00
CA ALA A 779 -14.38 16.89 23.51
C ALA A 779 -14.68 18.04 24.48
N ASP A 780 -13.83 19.07 24.39
CA ASP A 780 -13.99 20.31 25.13
C ASP A 780 -15.30 21.05 24.76
N PRO A 781 -15.83 21.89 25.67
CA PRO A 781 -17.14 22.53 25.49
C PRO A 781 -17.27 23.37 24.20
N GLU A 782 -16.17 23.91 23.70
CA GLU A 782 -16.10 24.70 22.46
C GLU A 782 -16.63 23.91 21.23
N LEU A 783 -16.48 22.60 21.26
CA LEU A 783 -16.94 21.70 20.18
C LEU A 783 -18.38 21.20 20.38
N SER A 784 -19.06 21.60 21.44
CA SER A 784 -20.40 21.10 21.80
C SER A 784 -21.44 21.33 20.71
N THR A 785 -21.41 22.46 20.03
CA THR A 785 -22.32 22.79 18.92
C THR A 785 -22.11 21.85 17.73
N LEU A 786 -20.85 21.63 17.33
CA LEU A 786 -20.50 20.76 16.21
C LEU A 786 -20.78 19.29 16.51
N LEU A 787 -20.52 18.87 17.74
CA LEU A 787 -20.84 17.53 18.21
C LEU A 787 -22.37 17.32 18.30
N GLY A 788 -23.12 18.34 18.77
CA GLY A 788 -24.58 18.36 18.76
C GLY A 788 -25.15 18.14 17.35
N GLU A 789 -24.63 18.87 16.38
CA GLU A 789 -24.99 18.74 14.97
C GLU A 789 -24.80 17.31 14.44
N ALA A 790 -23.64 16.69 14.72
CA ALA A 790 -23.37 15.31 14.31
C ALA A 790 -24.35 14.32 14.95
N ARG A 791 -24.71 14.51 16.24
CA ARG A 791 -25.71 13.72 16.94
C ARG A 791 -27.12 13.87 16.35
N ASP A 792 -27.51 15.10 16.03
CA ASP A 792 -28.78 15.40 15.37
C ASP A 792 -28.84 14.80 13.97
N GLY A 793 -27.73 14.86 13.22
CA GLY A 793 -27.60 14.19 11.92
C GLY A 793 -27.83 12.67 12.02
N LEU A 794 -27.24 12.02 13.01
CA LEU A 794 -27.48 10.60 13.28
C LEU A 794 -28.92 10.32 13.62
N ALA A 795 -29.54 11.15 14.45
CA ALA A 795 -30.95 11.02 14.86
C ALA A 795 -31.89 11.14 13.64
N ARG A 796 -31.66 12.14 12.76
CA ARG A 796 -32.43 12.32 11.50
C ARG A 796 -32.34 11.11 10.57
N LEU A 797 -31.17 10.50 10.49
CA LEU A 797 -30.93 9.35 9.61
C LEU A 797 -31.48 8.03 10.17
N GLY A 798 -32.00 8.05 11.38
CA GLY A 798 -32.57 6.90 12.11
C GLY A 798 -31.48 5.96 12.67
N SER A 799 -31.74 5.36 13.84
CA SER A 799 -30.89 4.29 14.40
C SER A 799 -31.16 3.00 13.63
N GLY A 800 -30.66 2.91 12.42
CA GLY A 800 -30.67 1.63 11.70
C GLY A 800 -29.74 0.69 12.44
N SER A 801 -30.29 -0.27 13.16
CA SER A 801 -29.61 -1.42 13.70
C SER A 801 -28.98 -2.19 12.52
N SER A 802 -27.73 -1.94 12.25
CA SER A 802 -26.87 -2.87 11.54
C SER A 802 -25.72 -3.16 12.48
N SER A 803 -25.76 -4.31 13.09
CA SER A 803 -24.60 -4.98 13.68
C SER A 803 -23.46 -5.03 12.66
N PRO A 804 -22.20 -5.12 13.14
CA PRO A 804 -20.97 -4.78 12.46
C PRO A 804 -20.70 -5.51 11.15
#